data_719d31449a592ea63df5347a12f72390
#
_entry.id   719d31449a592ea63df5347a12f72390
#
_cell.length_a   1.000
_cell.length_b   1.000
_cell.length_c   1.000
_cell.angle_alpha   90.00
_cell.angle_beta   90.00
_cell.angle_gamma   90.00
#
_symmetry.space_group_name_H-M   'P 1'
#
loop_
_entity.id
_entity.type
_entity.pdbx_description
1 polymer ?
#
loop_
_entity_poly.entity_id
_entity_poly.type
_entity_poly.pdbx_seq_one_letter_code
_entity_poly.pdbx_strand_id
1 'polypeptide(L)'
;MLQPSSAEPQHAARPSSVLWLVVGMCILALGGCRSTAKPAVGSDTPAVKIAVATDGIYEAPAGDLRAAGFDLAKADTRALSLTTGGKAVPFEVIGEGTQRALRFYGQALGPEAHTAQNIYWLSKQPGGAGQAAGGIASRAAAPPSGMSPAAIVSATVRAEEQRQWVAKVGPDDDRWVWQTIFAPTEAKFSISLPHLVSGEGELRVRAWGNSSAPVNPDHHWLLSLNGMQVADVRWDGLEGHVITATIPAGILRAGDNQLSIRAPGDTGAPADSVFLDWVEISYGRELVADSPELVFRGMAPGYAVRAKEAPAALWDITDPARPVALKDFRVENGVVRFSAPADGASRRFAFATKAGLRRPAAITAAPEPGSRAAERLRNWPGGADLIVITAPQFRDALEPLVEARQAQGLRVAVMDVGEVYDAFSHGRADPAAIRALVQQAVGQWTSPAPRYLLLAGDASYDPRGYLKAGEKSAEGDLVPTELVDTDVTGWTASDIWFALPPGTALDPYGRPGTRPALAVGRLPAQTAEQMAAIVAKILAYEKGDAAAPWRHQAFFTADNEEPGFADQAGAMAKSLSGYDSQVVTVDKDGAARASLLKAFGDGTGLISYFGHGSLNLWAQEKIFSVEDVAKLSNKDRLPLVLTLTCLSGFFQHPTTVSLGETLLRAPNGGAAAVIAPTSASTLGQQKVLADGLAEMLSSPDVKTIGDALLGAQSHLVDAAGGTNEILLTYNLLGDPAMRIR
;
A
#
# COMPACT_ATOMS: atom_id res chain seq x y z
N MET A 1 29.16 5.14 45.92
CA MET A 1 30.61 4.80 46.08
C MET A 1 30.89 3.53 45.34
N LEU A 2 31.67 3.64 44.37
CA LEU A 2 32.58 2.81 43.65
C LEU A 2 32.42 2.98 42.11
N GLN A 3 33.43 3.61 41.57
CA GLN A 3 33.64 3.91 40.18
C GLN A 3 34.29 2.73 39.43
N PRO A 4 34.37 2.81 38.11
CA PRO A 4 34.58 1.71 37.19
C PRO A 4 36.05 1.46 36.90
N SER A 5 36.32 0.27 36.35
CA SER A 5 37.61 -0.12 35.82
C SER A 5 37.51 -0.31 34.31
N SER A 6 38.34 0.45 33.62
CA SER A 6 38.64 0.43 32.20
C SER A 6 39.50 -0.79 31.81
N ALA A 7 39.26 -1.36 30.65
CA ALA A 7 40.29 -2.05 29.86
C ALA A 7 39.88 -2.16 28.39
N GLU A 8 40.51 -1.37 27.54
CA GLU A 8 40.67 -1.63 26.09
C GLU A 8 41.59 -2.83 25.84
N PRO A 9 41.48 -3.49 24.72
CA PRO A 9 42.68 -3.94 24.01
C PRO A 9 42.77 -3.38 22.59
N GLN A 10 43.88 -2.73 22.35
CA GLN A 10 44.44 -2.40 21.04
C GLN A 10 44.69 -3.67 20.23
N HIS A 11 44.35 -3.69 18.95
CA HIS A 11 44.96 -4.54 17.96
C HIS A 11 45.40 -3.77 16.72
N ALA A 12 46.68 -3.98 16.42
CA ALA A 12 47.55 -3.34 15.47
C ALA A 12 47.11 -3.54 14.00
N ALA A 13 47.28 -2.48 13.24
CA ALA A 13 47.29 -2.48 11.78
C ALA A 13 48.58 -3.10 11.22
N ARG A 14 48.46 -3.85 10.12
CA ARG A 14 49.57 -4.12 9.18
C ARG A 14 49.14 -3.79 7.76
N PRO A 15 49.99 -3.14 6.95
CA PRO A 15 49.64 -2.66 5.62
C PRO A 15 49.91 -3.74 4.55
N SER A 16 49.04 -3.79 3.54
CA SER A 16 49.28 -4.59 2.33
C SER A 16 49.39 -3.65 1.12
N SER A 17 50.45 -3.90 0.42
CA SER A 17 51.08 -3.24 -0.69
C SER A 17 50.21 -3.01 -1.90
N VAL A 18 50.29 -1.79 -2.44
CA VAL A 18 49.82 -1.34 -3.75
C VAL A 18 50.69 -1.95 -4.84
N LEU A 19 50.09 -2.60 -5.83
CA LEU A 19 50.72 -2.97 -7.09
C LEU A 19 50.09 -2.18 -8.23
N TRP A 20 50.79 -1.19 -8.76
CA TRP A 20 50.44 -0.45 -9.98
C TRP A 20 50.83 -1.28 -11.20
N LEU A 21 49.89 -1.53 -12.08
CA LEU A 21 50.16 -1.99 -13.45
C LEU A 21 49.67 -0.93 -14.42
N VAL A 22 50.66 -0.25 -14.99
CA VAL A 22 50.51 0.66 -16.13
C VAL A 22 50.40 -0.22 -17.38
N VAL A 23 49.28 -0.11 -18.13
CA VAL A 23 49.17 -0.61 -19.49
C VAL A 23 48.70 0.51 -20.40
N GLY A 24 49.47 0.66 -21.46
CA GLY A 24 49.51 1.77 -22.37
C GLY A 24 48.27 1.99 -23.20
N MET A 25 48.18 3.22 -23.58
CA MET A 25 47.24 3.87 -24.45
C MET A 25 47.46 3.43 -25.91
N CYS A 26 46.46 2.80 -26.53
CA CYS A 26 46.30 2.77 -27.98
C CYS A 26 44.98 3.43 -28.32
N ILE A 27 45.06 4.67 -28.81
CA ILE A 27 43.96 5.42 -29.39
C ILE A 27 43.72 4.86 -30.80
N LEU A 28 42.61 4.22 -31.03
CA LEU A 28 42.04 4.03 -32.34
C LEU A 28 40.66 4.72 -32.36
N ALA A 29 40.64 5.90 -32.98
CA ALA A 29 39.44 6.63 -33.33
C ALA A 29 38.65 5.85 -34.37
N LEU A 30 37.55 5.20 -33.93
CA LEU A 30 36.47 4.81 -34.80
C LEU A 30 35.25 5.63 -34.42
N GLY A 31 34.99 6.68 -35.21
CA GLY A 31 33.80 7.48 -35.17
C GLY A 31 32.58 6.63 -35.48
N GLY A 32 31.94 6.10 -34.44
CA GLY A 32 30.62 5.53 -34.51
C GLY A 32 29.62 6.58 -34.04
N CYS A 33 28.92 7.23 -34.95
CA CYS A 33 27.69 7.97 -34.66
C CYS A 33 26.73 7.02 -33.92
N ARG A 34 26.73 7.09 -32.59
CA ARG A 34 25.57 6.62 -31.82
C ARG A 34 24.44 7.62 -32.07
N SER A 35 23.65 7.35 -33.09
CA SER A 35 22.32 7.87 -33.20
C SER A 35 21.59 7.51 -31.92
N THR A 36 21.42 8.49 -31.04
CA THR A 36 20.40 8.46 -30.00
C THR A 36 19.07 8.54 -30.72
N ALA A 37 18.57 7.40 -31.22
CA ALA A 37 17.21 7.31 -31.66
C ALA A 37 16.34 7.65 -30.43
N LYS A 38 15.73 8.84 -30.44
CA LYS A 38 14.61 9.15 -29.57
C LYS A 38 13.65 7.99 -29.67
N PRO A 39 13.19 7.38 -28.56
CA PRO A 39 12.19 6.34 -28.63
C PRO A 39 11.02 6.91 -29.45
N ALA A 40 10.61 6.15 -30.48
CA ALA A 40 9.50 6.56 -31.34
C ALA A 40 8.29 6.80 -30.41
N VAL A 41 7.79 8.02 -30.42
CA VAL A 41 6.56 8.38 -29.69
C VAL A 41 5.47 7.45 -30.20
N GLY A 42 4.95 6.58 -29.31
CA GLY A 42 3.99 5.55 -29.65
C GLY A 42 2.77 6.14 -30.36
N SER A 43 2.24 5.42 -31.33
CA SER A 43 0.98 5.75 -31.97
C SER A 43 -0.15 5.63 -30.94
N ASP A 44 -1.21 6.44 -31.04
CA ASP A 44 -2.45 6.31 -30.28
C ASP A 44 -3.23 5.04 -30.72
N THR A 45 -2.54 3.90 -30.76
CA THR A 45 -3.13 2.62 -31.14
C THR A 45 -4.00 2.15 -29.98
N PRO A 46 -5.25 1.74 -30.23
CA PRO A 46 -6.12 1.24 -29.17
C PRO A 46 -5.45 0.10 -28.41
N ALA A 47 -5.32 0.27 -27.12
CA ALA A 47 -4.89 -0.75 -26.19
C ALA A 47 -5.99 -1.03 -25.17
N VAL A 48 -5.96 -2.20 -24.57
CA VAL A 48 -6.88 -2.56 -23.47
C VAL A 48 -6.11 -3.08 -22.28
N LYS A 49 -6.59 -2.70 -21.09
CA LYS A 49 -6.17 -3.26 -19.81
C LYS A 49 -7.03 -4.48 -19.50
N ILE A 50 -6.38 -5.56 -19.12
CA ILE A 50 -7.00 -6.82 -18.71
C ILE A 50 -6.62 -7.03 -17.25
N ALA A 51 -7.59 -6.95 -16.35
CA ALA A 51 -7.37 -7.10 -14.90
C ALA A 51 -7.45 -8.59 -14.50
N VAL A 52 -6.42 -9.05 -13.78
CA VAL A 52 -6.26 -10.42 -13.29
C VAL A 52 -6.13 -10.38 -11.77
N ALA A 53 -7.07 -11.00 -11.06
CA ALA A 53 -7.13 -10.99 -9.59
C ALA A 53 -6.65 -12.29 -8.91
N THR A 54 -6.48 -13.38 -9.69
CA THR A 54 -6.04 -14.69 -9.18
C THR A 54 -5.17 -15.39 -10.20
N ASP A 55 -4.27 -16.27 -9.76
CA ASP A 55 -3.48 -17.11 -10.67
C ASP A 55 -4.36 -18.08 -11.47
N GLY A 56 -4.09 -18.29 -12.76
CA GLY A 56 -4.80 -19.27 -13.55
C GLY A 56 -4.68 -19.08 -15.07
N ILE A 57 -5.34 -19.97 -15.82
CA ILE A 57 -5.41 -19.87 -17.29
C ILE A 57 -6.61 -18.99 -17.65
N TYR A 58 -6.32 -17.82 -18.21
CA TYR A 58 -7.33 -16.82 -18.58
C TYR A 58 -7.72 -16.94 -20.05
N GLU A 59 -9.01 -16.68 -20.32
CA GLU A 59 -9.56 -16.56 -21.67
C GLU A 59 -10.37 -15.25 -21.77
N ALA A 60 -9.90 -14.34 -22.64
CA ALA A 60 -10.57 -13.08 -22.97
C ALA A 60 -11.18 -13.19 -24.39
N PRO A 61 -12.52 -13.33 -24.52
CA PRO A 61 -13.17 -13.46 -25.82
C PRO A 61 -13.10 -12.19 -26.64
N ALA A 62 -13.11 -12.34 -27.97
CA ALA A 62 -13.15 -11.22 -28.90
C ALA A 62 -14.35 -10.29 -28.68
N GLY A 63 -15.48 -10.81 -28.16
CA GLY A 63 -16.64 -9.99 -27.81
C GLY A 63 -16.35 -9.01 -26.68
N ASP A 64 -15.73 -9.48 -25.59
CA ASP A 64 -15.41 -8.66 -24.42
C ASP A 64 -14.31 -7.63 -24.77
N LEU A 65 -13.30 -8.05 -25.52
CA LEU A 65 -12.25 -7.15 -26.03
C LEU A 65 -12.81 -6.08 -26.96
N ARG A 66 -13.79 -6.42 -27.81
CA ARG A 66 -14.46 -5.46 -28.71
C ARG A 66 -15.29 -4.45 -27.92
N ALA A 67 -15.97 -4.86 -26.86
CA ALA A 67 -16.71 -3.95 -25.98
C ALA A 67 -15.80 -2.88 -25.36
N ALA A 68 -14.52 -3.25 -25.12
CA ALA A 68 -13.47 -2.33 -24.65
C ALA A 68 -12.72 -1.63 -25.81
N GLY A 69 -13.19 -1.72 -27.06
CA GLY A 69 -12.61 -1.02 -28.20
C GLY A 69 -11.52 -1.76 -28.97
N PHE A 70 -11.22 -3.03 -28.63
CA PHE A 70 -10.16 -3.82 -29.28
C PHE A 70 -10.74 -4.96 -30.15
N ASP A 71 -10.69 -4.83 -31.48
CA ASP A 71 -11.21 -5.85 -32.40
C ASP A 71 -10.20 -6.98 -32.66
N LEU A 72 -10.21 -7.99 -31.74
CA LEU A 72 -9.39 -9.20 -31.90
C LEU A 72 -9.80 -10.03 -33.10
N ALA A 73 -11.09 -10.02 -33.53
CA ALA A 73 -11.58 -10.82 -34.61
C ALA A 73 -10.91 -10.48 -35.97
N LYS A 74 -10.50 -9.23 -36.14
CA LYS A 74 -9.83 -8.70 -37.33
C LYS A 74 -8.33 -8.48 -37.17
N ALA A 75 -7.78 -8.70 -35.95
CA ALA A 75 -6.39 -8.40 -35.69
C ALA A 75 -5.45 -9.42 -36.34
N ASP A 76 -4.33 -8.96 -36.91
CA ASP A 76 -3.21 -9.83 -37.24
C ASP A 76 -2.55 -10.26 -35.93
N THR A 77 -2.60 -11.55 -35.61
CA THR A 77 -2.09 -12.10 -34.35
C THR A 77 -0.58 -11.91 -34.18
N ARG A 78 0.17 -11.78 -35.29
CA ARG A 78 1.62 -11.52 -35.26
C ARG A 78 1.98 -10.10 -34.85
N ALA A 79 1.03 -9.17 -34.98
CA ALA A 79 1.20 -7.79 -34.59
C ALA A 79 0.70 -7.51 -33.15
N LEU A 80 0.23 -8.53 -32.44
CA LEU A 80 -0.26 -8.38 -31.07
C LEU A 80 0.90 -8.44 -30.06
N SER A 81 0.76 -7.67 -29.00
CA SER A 81 1.62 -7.69 -27.82
C SER A 81 0.76 -7.79 -26.57
N LEU A 82 1.15 -8.69 -25.66
CA LEU A 82 0.61 -8.76 -24.32
C LEU A 82 1.76 -8.51 -23.34
N THR A 83 1.58 -7.54 -22.43
CA THR A 83 2.61 -7.21 -21.44
C THR A 83 2.02 -7.06 -20.04
N THR A 84 2.81 -7.30 -18.99
CA THR A 84 2.49 -6.96 -17.60
C THR A 84 3.73 -6.42 -16.91
N GLY A 85 3.61 -5.31 -16.19
CA GLY A 85 4.77 -4.62 -15.60
C GLY A 85 5.88 -4.31 -16.61
N GLY A 86 5.53 -3.99 -17.86
CA GLY A 86 6.47 -3.73 -18.96
C GLY A 86 7.17 -4.96 -19.53
N LYS A 87 6.89 -6.17 -19.04
CA LYS A 87 7.47 -7.43 -19.54
C LYS A 87 6.51 -8.15 -20.47
N ALA A 88 7.03 -8.73 -21.55
CA ALA A 88 6.24 -9.51 -22.49
C ALA A 88 5.68 -10.78 -21.83
N VAL A 89 4.44 -11.12 -22.17
CA VAL A 89 3.71 -12.31 -21.69
C VAL A 89 3.36 -13.19 -22.89
N PRO A 90 3.72 -14.50 -22.88
CA PRO A 90 3.28 -15.43 -23.89
C PRO A 90 1.76 -15.61 -23.87
N PHE A 91 1.16 -15.69 -25.06
CA PHE A 91 -0.28 -15.92 -25.23
C PHE A 91 -0.57 -16.74 -26.48
N GLU A 92 -1.76 -17.27 -26.56
CA GLU A 92 -2.30 -17.88 -27.79
C GLU A 92 -3.62 -17.22 -28.17
N VAL A 93 -3.91 -17.13 -29.46
CA VAL A 93 -5.23 -16.76 -29.96
C VAL A 93 -5.88 -18.03 -30.51
N ILE A 94 -6.99 -18.41 -29.91
CA ILE A 94 -7.76 -19.60 -30.25
C ILE A 94 -9.04 -19.22 -31.00
N GLY A 95 -9.56 -20.15 -31.79
CA GLY A 95 -10.77 -19.94 -32.60
C GLY A 95 -10.56 -19.07 -33.83
N GLU A 96 -11.65 -18.78 -34.54
CA GLU A 96 -11.66 -17.99 -35.77
C GLU A 96 -12.70 -16.88 -35.74
N GLY A 97 -12.44 -15.78 -36.46
CA GLY A 97 -13.37 -14.65 -36.57
C GLY A 97 -13.87 -14.14 -35.24
N THR A 98 -15.18 -14.06 -35.07
CA THR A 98 -15.83 -13.57 -33.81
C THR A 98 -15.77 -14.56 -32.68
N GLN A 99 -15.38 -15.81 -32.92
CA GLN A 99 -15.16 -16.86 -31.92
C GLN A 99 -13.73 -16.85 -31.37
N ARG A 100 -12.88 -15.92 -31.80
CA ARG A 100 -11.53 -15.79 -31.27
C ARG A 100 -11.55 -15.44 -29.79
N ALA A 101 -10.58 -15.97 -29.08
CA ALA A 101 -10.25 -15.56 -27.72
C ALA A 101 -8.74 -15.48 -27.50
N LEU A 102 -8.30 -14.54 -26.69
CA LEU A 102 -6.94 -14.46 -26.18
C LEU A 102 -6.84 -15.37 -24.97
N ARG A 103 -5.83 -16.26 -24.94
CA ARG A 103 -5.58 -17.15 -23.80
C ARG A 103 -4.14 -16.98 -23.32
N PHE A 104 -3.95 -16.84 -22.01
CA PHE A 104 -2.65 -16.65 -21.37
C PHE A 104 -2.68 -17.15 -19.93
N TYR A 105 -1.52 -17.35 -19.30
CA TYR A 105 -1.43 -17.60 -17.88
C TYR A 105 -1.38 -16.26 -17.14
N GLY A 106 -2.40 -16.00 -16.35
CA GLY A 106 -2.51 -14.80 -15.53
C GLY A 106 -1.99 -15.05 -14.12
N GLN A 107 -1.25 -14.10 -13.58
CA GLN A 107 -0.75 -14.11 -12.19
C GLN A 107 -1.29 -12.89 -11.46
N ALA A 108 -1.84 -13.10 -10.28
CA ALA A 108 -2.21 -12.05 -9.34
C ALA A 108 -0.96 -11.37 -8.77
N LEU A 109 -1.15 -10.25 -8.10
CA LEU A 109 -0.11 -9.64 -7.26
C LEU A 109 -0.09 -10.32 -5.87
N GLY A 110 1.09 -10.35 -5.26
CA GLY A 110 1.27 -10.90 -3.91
C GLY A 110 0.49 -10.16 -2.82
N PRO A 111 0.42 -10.68 -1.60
CA PRO A 111 -0.32 -10.07 -0.49
C PRO A 111 0.23 -8.70 -0.09
N GLU A 112 1.51 -8.46 -0.29
CA GLU A 112 2.22 -7.20 0.00
C GLU A 112 1.86 -6.05 -0.95
N ALA A 113 1.31 -6.35 -2.15
CA ALA A 113 0.97 -5.33 -3.11
C ALA A 113 -0.29 -4.55 -2.70
N HIS A 114 -0.32 -3.26 -3.02
CA HIS A 114 -1.43 -2.36 -2.73
C HIS A 114 -2.77 -2.81 -3.33
N THR A 115 -2.76 -3.56 -4.42
CA THR A 115 -3.93 -4.17 -5.06
C THR A 115 -3.71 -5.64 -5.34
N ALA A 116 -4.77 -6.45 -5.29
CA ALA A 116 -4.73 -7.84 -5.77
C ALA A 116 -4.70 -7.93 -7.31
N GLN A 117 -5.14 -6.89 -8.01
CA GLN A 117 -5.29 -6.88 -9.45
C GLN A 117 -3.97 -6.59 -10.15
N ASN A 118 -3.47 -7.58 -10.88
CA ASN A 118 -2.39 -7.39 -11.84
C ASN A 118 -2.97 -6.97 -13.20
N ILE A 119 -2.31 -6.02 -13.86
CA ILE A 119 -2.77 -5.47 -15.14
C ILE A 119 -1.94 -6.03 -16.29
N TYR A 120 -2.64 -6.55 -17.28
CA TYR A 120 -2.09 -7.02 -18.55
C TYR A 120 -2.54 -6.07 -19.66
N TRP A 121 -1.60 -5.65 -20.51
CA TRP A 121 -1.85 -4.73 -21.61
C TRP A 121 -1.84 -5.49 -22.92
N LEU A 122 -2.97 -5.51 -23.64
CA LEU A 122 -3.06 -6.01 -25.00
C LEU A 122 -3.05 -4.82 -25.96
N SER A 123 -2.07 -4.79 -26.85
CA SER A 123 -1.90 -3.73 -27.85
C SER A 123 -1.49 -4.28 -29.21
N LYS A 124 -1.52 -3.40 -30.24
CA LYS A 124 -0.98 -3.68 -31.56
C LYS A 124 0.36 -2.99 -31.72
N GLN A 125 1.39 -3.73 -32.13
CA GLN A 125 2.70 -3.16 -32.40
C GLN A 125 2.70 -2.48 -33.78
N PRO A 126 3.15 -1.21 -33.88
CA PRO A 126 3.33 -0.57 -35.18
C PRO A 126 4.42 -1.27 -36.00
N GLY A 127 4.14 -1.60 -37.25
CA GLY A 127 5.13 -2.04 -38.22
C GLY A 127 5.47 -3.56 -38.24
N GLY A 128 4.78 -4.40 -37.51
CA GLY A 128 4.92 -5.87 -37.58
C GLY A 128 6.28 -6.44 -37.09
N ALA A 129 7.16 -5.59 -36.57
CA ALA A 129 8.48 -5.95 -36.04
C ALA A 129 8.50 -5.89 -34.49
N GLY A 130 7.34 -6.07 -33.87
CA GLY A 130 7.28 -6.23 -32.41
C GLY A 130 8.02 -7.51 -32.06
N GLN A 131 8.68 -7.50 -30.91
CA GLN A 131 8.94 -8.75 -30.19
C GLN A 131 7.55 -9.38 -29.96
N ALA A 132 7.05 -10.14 -30.93
CA ALA A 132 6.01 -11.09 -30.65
C ALA A 132 6.55 -11.88 -29.46
N ALA A 133 5.99 -11.67 -28.26
CA ALA A 133 6.13 -12.67 -27.25
C ALA A 133 5.75 -13.96 -27.99
N GLY A 134 6.72 -14.85 -28.21
CA GLY A 134 6.47 -16.06 -28.98
C GLY A 134 5.22 -16.68 -28.39
N GLY A 135 4.34 -17.22 -29.25
CA GLY A 135 3.15 -17.90 -28.75
C GLY A 135 3.53 -18.86 -27.62
N ILE A 136 2.58 -19.24 -26.78
CA ILE A 136 2.84 -20.23 -25.74
C ILE A 136 3.57 -21.42 -26.34
N ALA A 137 4.77 -21.70 -25.88
CA ALA A 137 5.55 -22.85 -26.33
C ALA A 137 4.73 -24.12 -26.12
N SER A 138 4.86 -25.10 -26.99
CA SER A 138 4.17 -26.38 -26.84
C SER A 138 5.16 -27.51 -26.76
N ARG A 139 4.79 -28.57 -26.00
CA ARG A 139 5.56 -29.80 -25.87
C ARG A 139 4.63 -30.98 -26.05
N ALA A 140 5.06 -31.98 -26.88
CA ALA A 140 4.39 -33.27 -26.90
C ALA A 140 4.49 -33.94 -25.52
N ALA A 141 3.38 -34.40 -25.01
CA ALA A 141 3.27 -35.01 -23.71
C ALA A 141 2.61 -36.40 -23.75
N ALA A 142 2.68 -37.06 -24.89
CA ALA A 142 2.19 -38.44 -25.02
C ALA A 142 2.96 -39.37 -24.07
N PRO A 143 2.30 -40.11 -23.20
CA PRO A 143 2.98 -41.05 -22.32
C PRO A 143 3.58 -42.21 -23.14
N PRO A 144 4.88 -42.54 -22.96
CA PRO A 144 5.48 -43.69 -23.61
C PRO A 144 4.82 -45.00 -23.19
N SER A 145 4.89 -46.04 -24.07
CA SER A 145 4.38 -47.36 -23.73
C SER A 145 5.10 -47.94 -22.53
N GLY A 146 4.37 -48.47 -21.58
CA GLY A 146 4.92 -49.06 -20.35
C GLY A 146 5.27 -48.06 -19.24
N MET A 147 5.05 -46.76 -19.43
CA MET A 147 5.20 -45.80 -18.35
C MET A 147 4.13 -46.01 -17.27
N SER A 148 4.52 -46.04 -16.00
CA SER A 148 3.62 -46.01 -14.86
C SER A 148 3.48 -44.56 -14.37
N PRO A 149 2.39 -43.84 -14.72
CA PRO A 149 2.23 -42.47 -14.34
C PRO A 149 1.85 -42.33 -12.85
N ALA A 150 2.37 -41.30 -12.19
CA ALA A 150 2.00 -40.98 -10.82
C ALA A 150 0.53 -40.52 -10.75
N ALA A 151 -0.23 -41.12 -9.84
CA ALA A 151 -1.61 -40.70 -9.54
C ALA A 151 -1.70 -39.98 -8.18
N ILE A 152 -0.61 -39.89 -7.45
CA ILE A 152 -0.49 -39.29 -6.12
C ILE A 152 0.69 -38.30 -6.15
N VAL A 153 0.51 -37.15 -5.55
CA VAL A 153 1.53 -36.10 -5.37
C VAL A 153 1.51 -35.59 -3.93
N SER A 154 2.58 -34.96 -3.50
CA SER A 154 2.55 -34.12 -2.30
C SER A 154 1.79 -32.85 -2.62
N ALA A 155 0.83 -32.49 -1.79
CA ALA A 155 0.06 -31.24 -1.87
C ALA A 155 0.15 -30.51 -0.55
N THR A 156 0.10 -29.17 -0.61
CA THR A 156 0.01 -28.30 0.57
C THR A 156 -1.27 -27.50 0.49
N VAL A 157 -2.06 -27.51 1.55
CA VAL A 157 -3.18 -26.60 1.75
C VAL A 157 -2.73 -25.54 2.74
N ARG A 158 -2.87 -24.28 2.36
CA ARG A 158 -2.70 -23.12 3.23
C ARG A 158 -4.07 -22.58 3.61
N ALA A 159 -4.28 -22.41 4.90
CA ALA A 159 -5.44 -21.75 5.48
C ALA A 159 -4.99 -20.45 6.13
N GLU A 160 -5.67 -19.37 5.78
CA GLU A 160 -5.34 -18.00 6.19
C GLU A 160 -6.57 -17.13 5.96
N GLU A 161 -6.82 -16.20 6.87
CA GLU A 161 -7.80 -15.14 6.68
C GLU A 161 -7.23 -13.82 7.15
N GLN A 162 -7.34 -12.79 6.32
CA GLN A 162 -6.88 -11.44 6.59
C GLN A 162 -7.94 -10.69 7.43
N ARG A 163 -7.94 -10.87 8.76
CA ARG A 163 -8.98 -10.34 9.66
C ARG A 163 -8.56 -9.17 10.52
N GLN A 164 -7.28 -9.10 10.85
CA GLN A 164 -6.73 -8.05 11.71
C GLN A 164 -5.50 -7.44 11.06
N TRP A 165 -5.48 -6.11 11.00
CA TRP A 165 -4.28 -5.39 10.61
C TRP A 165 -3.43 -5.11 11.85
N VAL A 166 -2.13 -5.37 11.75
CA VAL A 166 -1.15 -5.18 12.82
C VAL A 166 -0.12 -4.16 12.34
N ALA A 167 -0.10 -3.01 12.99
CA ALA A 167 0.79 -1.92 12.61
C ALA A 167 2.28 -2.25 12.86
N LYS A 168 2.58 -3.09 13.84
CA LYS A 168 3.95 -3.37 14.27
C LYS A 168 4.28 -4.86 14.14
N VAL A 169 4.84 -5.22 13.00
CA VAL A 169 5.38 -6.55 12.68
C VAL A 169 6.79 -6.38 12.11
N GLY A 170 7.54 -7.47 11.90
CA GLY A 170 8.84 -7.38 11.26
C GLY A 170 8.77 -6.81 9.83
N PRO A 171 9.87 -6.25 9.33
CA PRO A 171 9.87 -5.52 8.04
C PRO A 171 9.49 -6.38 6.83
N ASP A 172 9.71 -7.69 6.91
CA ASP A 172 9.45 -8.64 5.83
C ASP A 172 8.16 -9.45 6.03
N ASP A 173 7.34 -9.10 7.04
CA ASP A 173 6.17 -9.87 7.41
C ASP A 173 4.87 -9.22 6.96
N ASP A 174 3.87 -10.08 6.68
CA ASP A 174 2.52 -9.65 6.39
C ASP A 174 1.91 -8.95 7.61
N ARG A 175 1.28 -7.80 7.38
CA ARG A 175 0.61 -7.00 8.41
C ARG A 175 -0.81 -7.48 8.69
N TRP A 176 -1.27 -8.44 7.93
CA TRP A 176 -2.59 -9.03 8.08
C TRP A 176 -2.49 -10.38 8.76
N VAL A 177 -3.16 -10.52 9.86
CA VAL A 177 -3.16 -11.75 10.65
C VAL A 177 -4.56 -12.31 10.78
N TRP A 178 -4.64 -13.62 10.96
CA TRP A 178 -5.91 -14.31 11.05
C TRP A 178 -6.62 -14.03 12.37
N GLN A 179 -5.90 -14.20 13.50
CA GLN A 179 -6.47 -14.05 14.82
C GLN A 179 -5.41 -13.80 15.89
N THR A 180 -5.76 -13.00 16.90
CA THR A 180 -5.00 -12.94 18.16
C THR A 180 -5.48 -14.05 19.10
N ILE A 181 -4.55 -14.82 19.66
CA ILE A 181 -4.79 -15.86 20.65
C ILE A 181 -4.18 -15.42 21.98
N PHE A 182 -5.03 -15.28 22.99
CA PHE A 182 -4.64 -14.89 24.34
C PHE A 182 -4.64 -16.12 25.26
N ALA A 183 -3.66 -16.24 26.15
CA ALA A 183 -3.72 -17.21 27.21
C ALA A 183 -4.63 -16.72 28.37
N PRO A 184 -5.37 -17.62 29.03
CA PRO A 184 -5.56 -19.05 28.75
C PRO A 184 -6.77 -19.27 27.81
N THR A 185 -6.56 -19.51 26.52
CA THR A 185 -7.65 -19.79 25.57
C THR A 185 -7.31 -20.93 24.60
N GLU A 186 -8.32 -21.40 23.87
CA GLU A 186 -8.21 -22.35 22.78
C GLU A 186 -8.92 -21.82 21.54
N ALA A 187 -8.22 -21.80 20.40
CA ALA A 187 -8.79 -21.49 19.10
C ALA A 187 -8.89 -22.75 18.24
N LYS A 188 -9.94 -22.87 17.41
CA LYS A 188 -10.20 -24.02 16.54
C LYS A 188 -10.42 -23.62 15.12
N PHE A 189 -9.77 -24.33 14.21
CA PHE A 189 -9.79 -24.06 12.77
C PHE A 189 -10.14 -25.32 12.01
N SER A 190 -11.00 -25.22 10.99
CA SER A 190 -11.32 -26.32 10.09
C SER A 190 -10.51 -26.18 8.80
N ILE A 191 -9.74 -27.20 8.46
CA ILE A 191 -8.88 -27.24 7.27
C ILE A 191 -9.29 -28.43 6.43
N SER A 192 -9.77 -28.19 5.21
CA SER A 192 -10.25 -29.24 4.31
C SER A 192 -9.11 -29.80 3.47
N LEU A 193 -8.89 -31.11 3.53
CA LEU A 193 -7.87 -31.83 2.76
C LEU A 193 -8.53 -32.72 1.69
N PRO A 194 -8.72 -32.22 0.46
CA PRO A 194 -9.36 -32.98 -0.59
C PRO A 194 -8.48 -34.12 -1.08
N HIS A 195 -9.10 -35.29 -1.35
CA HIS A 195 -8.45 -36.45 -1.94
C HIS A 195 -7.20 -36.94 -1.18
N LEU A 196 -7.22 -36.84 0.14
CA LEU A 196 -6.14 -37.31 1.00
C LEU A 196 -5.88 -38.81 0.76
N VAL A 197 -4.62 -39.13 0.56
CA VAL A 197 -4.11 -40.52 0.66
C VAL A 197 -3.52 -40.71 2.05
N SER A 198 -3.90 -41.78 2.72
CA SER A 198 -3.39 -42.11 4.06
C SER A 198 -1.86 -42.15 4.07
N GLY A 199 -1.26 -41.51 5.08
CA GLY A 199 0.18 -41.39 5.23
C GLY A 199 0.54 -40.38 6.30
N GLU A 200 1.80 -40.11 6.43
CA GLU A 200 2.34 -38.97 7.22
C GLU A 200 2.07 -37.67 6.54
N GLY A 201 1.98 -36.59 7.33
CA GLY A 201 1.88 -35.21 6.86
C GLY A 201 2.82 -34.29 7.62
N GLU A 202 2.83 -33.02 7.20
CA GLU A 202 3.55 -31.95 7.90
C GLU A 202 2.60 -30.80 8.18
N LEU A 203 2.59 -30.33 9.42
CA LEU A 203 1.93 -29.10 9.86
C LEU A 203 2.97 -27.99 9.96
N ARG A 204 2.66 -26.81 9.41
CA ARG A 204 3.40 -25.58 9.64
C ARG A 204 2.43 -24.50 10.06
N VAL A 205 2.80 -23.73 11.09
CA VAL A 205 1.99 -22.63 11.63
C VAL A 205 2.87 -21.39 11.77
N ARG A 206 2.47 -20.30 11.17
CA ARG A 206 3.13 -18.99 11.34
C ARG A 206 2.46 -18.23 12.47
N ALA A 207 3.26 -17.79 13.43
CA ALA A 207 2.84 -17.05 14.60
C ALA A 207 3.80 -15.90 14.91
N TRP A 208 3.30 -14.87 15.63
CA TRP A 208 4.06 -13.72 16.12
C TRP A 208 3.75 -13.47 17.58
N GLY A 209 4.78 -13.31 18.42
CA GLY A 209 4.59 -12.84 19.78
C GLY A 209 4.06 -11.38 19.76
N ASN A 210 2.96 -11.17 20.46
CA ASN A 210 2.34 -9.83 20.62
C ASN A 210 2.50 -9.29 22.05
N SER A 211 3.07 -10.07 22.94
CA SER A 211 3.46 -9.65 24.28
C SER A 211 4.89 -10.10 24.57
N SER A 212 5.54 -9.43 25.53
CA SER A 212 6.84 -9.82 26.03
C SER A 212 6.89 -9.64 27.53
N ALA A 213 7.49 -10.57 28.24
CA ALA A 213 7.62 -10.56 29.69
C ALA A 213 9.07 -10.90 30.10
N PRO A 214 9.49 -10.53 31.34
CA PRO A 214 10.83 -10.91 31.83
C PRO A 214 11.05 -12.42 32.02
N VAL A 215 9.98 -13.22 32.03
CA VAL A 215 10.05 -14.66 32.11
C VAL A 215 10.35 -15.22 30.71
N ASN A 216 11.26 -16.20 30.63
CA ASN A 216 11.65 -16.83 29.37
C ASN A 216 11.55 -18.37 29.53
N PRO A 217 10.77 -19.07 28.67
CA PRO A 217 9.91 -18.55 27.59
C PRO A 217 8.61 -17.88 28.13
N ASP A 218 8.09 -16.88 27.43
CA ASP A 218 6.86 -16.17 27.78
C ASP A 218 5.65 -16.61 26.96
N HIS A 219 5.85 -17.37 25.88
CA HIS A 219 4.78 -17.95 25.07
C HIS A 219 4.77 -19.47 25.13
N HIS A 220 3.56 -20.08 25.16
CA HIS A 220 3.36 -21.52 25.12
C HIS A 220 2.11 -21.91 24.32
N TRP A 221 2.29 -22.70 23.26
CA TRP A 221 1.20 -23.26 22.49
C TRP A 221 1.24 -24.78 22.44
N LEU A 222 0.06 -25.41 22.61
CA LEU A 222 -0.21 -26.82 22.37
C LEU A 222 -1.07 -26.94 21.11
N LEU A 223 -0.55 -27.63 20.09
CA LEU A 223 -1.25 -27.85 18.84
C LEU A 223 -1.79 -29.26 18.78
N SER A 224 -3.09 -29.43 18.53
CA SER A 224 -3.74 -30.72 18.36
C SER A 224 -4.49 -30.78 17.02
N LEU A 225 -4.37 -31.89 16.32
CA LEU A 225 -5.06 -32.12 15.06
C LEU A 225 -5.99 -33.32 15.20
N ASN A 226 -7.30 -33.13 14.96
CA ASN A 226 -8.35 -34.13 15.16
C ASN A 226 -8.36 -34.75 16.58
N GLY A 227 -7.96 -33.98 17.61
CA GLY A 227 -7.90 -34.39 19.00
C GLY A 227 -6.59 -35.04 19.42
N MET A 228 -5.63 -35.22 18.52
CA MET A 228 -4.27 -35.72 18.84
C MET A 228 -3.30 -34.57 18.92
N GLN A 229 -2.55 -34.44 20.01
CA GLN A 229 -1.50 -33.47 20.15
C GLN A 229 -0.35 -33.77 19.19
N VAL A 230 0.01 -32.79 18.35
CA VAL A 230 1.07 -32.92 17.35
C VAL A 230 2.27 -31.99 17.63
N ALA A 231 2.09 -30.95 18.45
CA ALA A 231 3.19 -30.08 18.88
C ALA A 231 2.94 -29.53 20.30
N ASP A 232 4.06 -29.26 20.99
CA ASP A 232 4.15 -28.56 22.26
C ASP A 232 5.33 -27.60 22.11
N VAL A 233 5.06 -26.27 22.02
CA VAL A 233 6.06 -25.31 21.60
C VAL A 233 6.08 -24.10 22.54
N ARG A 234 7.28 -23.77 22.99
CA ARG A 234 7.55 -22.58 23.81
C ARG A 234 8.57 -21.71 23.13
N TRP A 235 8.36 -20.38 23.16
CA TRP A 235 9.29 -19.40 22.62
C TRP A 235 9.19 -18.10 23.41
N ASP A 236 10.01 -17.10 23.06
CA ASP A 236 10.15 -15.87 23.81
C ASP A 236 10.02 -14.65 22.90
N GLY A 237 9.40 -13.58 23.42
CA GLY A 237 9.44 -12.23 22.88
C GLY A 237 8.57 -11.95 21.64
N LEU A 238 8.81 -10.76 21.08
CA LEU A 238 8.02 -10.18 19.97
C LEU A 238 8.52 -10.64 18.58
N GLU A 239 8.90 -11.90 18.44
CA GLU A 239 9.48 -12.42 17.20
C GLU A 239 8.48 -13.32 16.44
N GLY A 240 8.68 -13.36 15.12
CA GLY A 240 7.94 -14.26 14.24
C GLY A 240 8.47 -15.69 14.33
N HIS A 241 7.57 -16.65 14.45
CA HIS A 241 7.91 -18.05 14.62
C HIS A 241 7.17 -18.94 13.61
N VAL A 242 7.88 -19.92 13.00
CA VAL A 242 7.25 -20.96 12.20
C VAL A 242 7.34 -22.28 12.95
N ILE A 243 6.24 -22.71 13.52
CA ILE A 243 6.12 -24.00 14.17
C ILE A 243 5.99 -25.08 13.09
N THR A 244 6.86 -26.10 13.13
CA THR A 244 6.80 -27.24 12.20
C THR A 244 6.62 -28.52 13.01
N ALA A 245 5.68 -29.35 12.60
CA ALA A 245 5.41 -30.64 13.26
C ALA A 245 5.08 -31.74 12.24
N THR A 246 5.63 -32.93 12.45
CA THR A 246 5.24 -34.12 11.70
C THR A 246 3.88 -34.60 12.18
N ILE A 247 2.97 -34.88 11.25
CA ILE A 247 1.67 -35.46 11.54
C ILE A 247 1.75 -36.97 11.30
N PRO A 248 1.61 -37.79 12.33
CA PRO A 248 1.66 -39.24 12.17
C PRO A 248 0.57 -39.77 11.24
N ALA A 249 0.85 -40.89 10.58
CA ALA A 249 -0.11 -41.56 9.73
C ALA A 249 -1.41 -41.92 10.51
N GLY A 250 -2.55 -41.73 9.87
CA GLY A 250 -3.87 -42.04 10.45
C GLY A 250 -4.52 -40.87 11.23
N ILE A 251 -3.83 -39.75 11.43
CA ILE A 251 -4.40 -38.55 12.07
C ILE A 251 -5.23 -37.74 11.08
N LEU A 252 -4.69 -37.51 9.87
CA LEU A 252 -5.39 -36.75 8.81
C LEU A 252 -6.60 -37.53 8.30
N ARG A 253 -7.66 -36.82 7.94
CA ARG A 253 -8.90 -37.32 7.37
C ARG A 253 -9.17 -36.66 6.01
N ALA A 254 -9.75 -37.41 5.09
CA ALA A 254 -10.25 -36.79 3.85
C ALA A 254 -11.40 -35.83 4.19
N GLY A 255 -11.37 -34.64 3.61
CA GLY A 255 -12.28 -33.56 3.99
C GLY A 255 -11.78 -32.77 5.20
N ASP A 256 -12.68 -32.40 6.09
CA ASP A 256 -12.39 -31.42 7.15
C ASP A 256 -11.58 -32.07 8.30
N ASN A 257 -10.52 -31.31 8.67
CA ASN A 257 -9.65 -31.62 9.80
C ASN A 257 -9.69 -30.45 10.78
N GLN A 258 -9.84 -30.73 12.06
CA GLN A 258 -9.90 -29.73 13.11
C GLN A 258 -8.51 -29.55 13.71
N LEU A 259 -7.91 -28.34 13.48
CA LEU A 259 -6.74 -27.90 14.22
C LEU A 259 -7.22 -27.14 15.46
N SER A 260 -6.68 -27.48 16.62
CA SER A 260 -6.83 -26.75 17.87
C SER A 260 -5.48 -26.19 18.29
N ILE A 261 -5.44 -24.89 18.58
CA ILE A 261 -4.29 -24.18 19.15
C ILE A 261 -4.71 -23.71 20.54
N ARG A 262 -4.10 -24.28 21.58
CA ARG A 262 -4.36 -23.92 22.97
C ARG A 262 -3.15 -23.20 23.56
N ALA A 263 -3.37 -22.00 24.08
CA ALA A 263 -2.42 -21.24 24.91
C ALA A 263 -2.78 -21.50 26.38
N PRO A 264 -2.03 -22.34 27.14
CA PRO A 264 -2.43 -22.74 28.49
C PRO A 264 -2.26 -21.66 29.57
N GLY A 265 -1.39 -20.66 29.34
CA GLY A 265 -1.10 -19.60 30.32
C GLY A 265 -0.26 -20.09 31.52
N ASP A 266 0.65 -21.01 31.28
CA ASP A 266 1.46 -21.68 32.30
C ASP A 266 2.94 -21.27 32.30
N THR A 267 3.30 -20.22 31.54
CA THR A 267 4.66 -19.69 31.46
C THR A 267 5.04 -18.83 32.69
N GLY A 268 4.04 -18.31 33.40
CA GLY A 268 4.24 -17.33 34.45
C GLY A 268 4.32 -15.90 33.95
N ALA A 269 4.18 -15.66 32.64
CA ALA A 269 4.02 -14.31 32.08
C ALA A 269 2.70 -13.68 32.55
N PRO A 270 2.67 -12.39 32.89
CA PRO A 270 1.44 -11.70 33.30
C PRO A 270 0.43 -11.55 32.16
N ALA A 271 0.92 -11.60 30.92
CA ALA A 271 0.11 -11.66 29.70
C ALA A 271 0.86 -12.49 28.65
N ASP A 272 0.15 -13.40 27.97
CA ASP A 272 0.63 -14.15 26.83
C ASP A 272 -0.36 -13.94 25.68
N SER A 273 0.07 -13.24 24.66
CA SER A 273 -0.70 -12.86 23.47
C SER A 273 0.12 -13.12 22.23
N VAL A 274 -0.46 -13.84 21.26
CA VAL A 274 0.23 -14.25 20.03
C VAL A 274 -0.70 -14.07 18.84
N PHE A 275 -0.19 -13.48 17.75
CA PHE A 275 -0.87 -13.44 16.46
C PHE A 275 -0.68 -14.76 15.72
N LEU A 276 -1.77 -15.36 15.26
CA LEU A 276 -1.77 -16.41 14.26
C LEU A 276 -1.90 -15.78 12.87
N ASP A 277 -0.97 -16.06 12.00
CA ASP A 277 -0.97 -15.59 10.62
C ASP A 277 -1.58 -16.67 9.70
N TRP A 278 -0.90 -17.77 9.48
CA TRP A 278 -1.36 -18.85 8.60
C TRP A 278 -1.05 -20.24 9.13
N VAL A 279 -1.75 -21.21 8.55
CA VAL A 279 -1.55 -22.64 8.77
C VAL A 279 -1.38 -23.36 7.44
N GLU A 280 -0.38 -24.22 7.32
CA GLU A 280 -0.17 -25.10 6.17
C GLU A 280 -0.17 -26.55 6.60
N ILE A 281 -0.84 -27.41 5.81
CA ILE A 281 -0.77 -28.85 5.95
C ILE A 281 -0.31 -29.46 4.62
N SER A 282 0.83 -30.14 4.65
CA SER A 282 1.33 -30.92 3.52
C SER A 282 0.97 -32.40 3.69
N TYR A 283 0.46 -33.01 2.61
CA TYR A 283 -0.06 -34.38 2.64
C TYR A 283 0.01 -35.06 1.27
N GLY A 284 -0.11 -36.38 1.23
CA GLY A 284 -0.27 -37.11 -0.01
C GLY A 284 -1.68 -36.92 -0.58
N ARG A 285 -1.78 -36.42 -1.83
CA ARG A 285 -3.05 -36.16 -2.52
C ARG A 285 -3.17 -37.00 -3.79
N GLU A 286 -4.31 -37.65 -3.98
CA GLU A 286 -4.67 -38.26 -5.25
C GLU A 286 -4.97 -37.17 -6.30
N LEU A 287 -4.48 -37.35 -7.53
CA LEU A 287 -4.73 -36.41 -8.63
C LEU A 287 -6.13 -36.60 -9.21
N VAL A 288 -7.07 -35.90 -8.59
CA VAL A 288 -8.47 -35.85 -9.03
C VAL A 288 -8.84 -34.40 -9.33
N ALA A 289 -9.28 -34.16 -10.58
CA ALA A 289 -9.86 -32.90 -11.01
C ALA A 289 -11.40 -33.01 -10.91
N ASP A 290 -11.94 -32.87 -9.71
CA ASP A 290 -13.37 -32.77 -9.42
C ASP A 290 -13.91 -31.34 -9.53
N SER A 291 -13.03 -30.35 -9.41
CA SER A 291 -13.27 -28.96 -9.76
C SER A 291 -12.83 -28.65 -11.20
N PRO A 292 -13.34 -27.59 -11.81
CA PRO A 292 -12.97 -27.19 -13.17
C PRO A 292 -11.48 -26.93 -13.39
N GLU A 293 -10.75 -26.61 -12.31
CA GLU A 293 -9.30 -26.37 -12.32
C GLU A 293 -8.59 -27.30 -11.34
N LEU A 294 -7.37 -27.71 -11.70
CA LEU A 294 -6.43 -28.36 -10.79
C LEU A 294 -5.03 -27.83 -11.03
N VAL A 295 -4.39 -27.32 -9.99
CA VAL A 295 -2.98 -26.97 -9.98
C VAL A 295 -2.26 -27.92 -9.04
N PHE A 296 -1.14 -28.51 -9.48
CA PHE A 296 -0.35 -29.41 -8.64
C PHE A 296 1.15 -29.35 -8.97
N ARG A 297 1.96 -29.83 -8.05
CA ARG A 297 3.41 -29.97 -8.21
C ARG A 297 3.80 -31.46 -8.18
N GLY A 298 4.88 -31.81 -8.87
CA GLY A 298 5.42 -33.15 -8.82
C GLY A 298 6.77 -33.28 -9.53
N MET A 299 7.45 -34.39 -9.29
CA MET A 299 8.77 -34.74 -9.87
C MET A 299 8.73 -36.01 -10.72
N ALA A 300 7.55 -36.59 -10.90
CA ALA A 300 7.41 -37.82 -11.67
C ALA A 300 7.56 -37.58 -13.19
N PRO A 301 8.06 -38.57 -13.95
CA PRO A 301 8.19 -38.47 -15.41
C PRO A 301 6.85 -38.50 -16.14
N GLY A 302 5.74 -38.70 -15.44
CA GLY A 302 4.39 -38.62 -15.99
C GLY A 302 3.31 -38.75 -14.93
N TYR A 303 2.11 -38.35 -15.31
CA TYR A 303 0.98 -38.21 -14.40
C TYR A 303 -0.30 -38.82 -14.97
N ALA A 304 -1.16 -39.29 -14.08
CA ALA A 304 -2.51 -39.73 -14.34
C ALA A 304 -3.50 -38.92 -13.49
N VAL A 305 -4.26 -38.04 -14.11
CA VAL A 305 -5.26 -37.20 -13.46
C VAL A 305 -6.63 -37.78 -13.76
N ARG A 306 -7.38 -38.19 -12.73
CA ARG A 306 -8.77 -38.58 -12.88
C ARG A 306 -9.62 -37.31 -13.04
N ALA A 307 -10.36 -37.21 -14.14
CA ALA A 307 -11.14 -36.02 -14.47
C ALA A 307 -12.47 -36.40 -15.14
N LYS A 308 -13.54 -35.69 -14.78
CA LYS A 308 -14.85 -35.87 -15.41
C LYS A 308 -14.88 -35.41 -16.86
N GLU A 309 -14.08 -34.39 -17.18
CA GLU A 309 -13.98 -33.78 -18.50
C GLU A 309 -12.51 -33.68 -18.95
N ALA A 310 -12.28 -33.77 -20.24
CA ALA A 310 -10.97 -33.51 -20.81
C ALA A 310 -10.58 -32.02 -20.57
N PRO A 311 -9.29 -31.73 -20.35
CA PRO A 311 -8.87 -30.35 -20.23
C PRO A 311 -8.99 -29.58 -21.52
N ALA A 312 -9.52 -28.37 -21.47
CA ALA A 312 -9.44 -27.37 -22.51
C ALA A 312 -8.02 -26.77 -22.59
N ALA A 313 -7.28 -26.79 -21.47
CA ALA A 313 -5.88 -26.43 -21.39
C ALA A 313 -5.17 -27.28 -20.31
N LEU A 314 -3.98 -27.78 -20.67
CA LEU A 314 -3.06 -28.47 -19.76
C LEU A 314 -1.67 -27.88 -19.98
N TRP A 315 -1.16 -27.15 -19.00
CA TRP A 315 0.07 -26.39 -19.13
C TRP A 315 1.09 -26.74 -18.04
N ASP A 316 2.36 -26.80 -18.42
CA ASP A 316 3.48 -26.73 -17.49
C ASP A 316 3.71 -25.26 -17.16
N ILE A 317 3.49 -24.91 -15.89
CA ILE A 317 3.60 -23.54 -15.35
C ILE A 317 4.71 -23.47 -14.30
N THR A 318 5.75 -24.30 -14.44
CA THR A 318 6.93 -24.29 -13.57
C THR A 318 7.58 -22.91 -13.58
N ASP A 319 7.69 -22.29 -14.76
CA ASP A 319 7.92 -20.86 -14.94
C ASP A 319 6.62 -20.21 -15.41
N PRO A 320 5.83 -19.58 -14.52
CA PRO A 320 4.54 -18.99 -14.89
C PRO A 320 4.67 -17.80 -15.84
N ALA A 321 5.86 -17.19 -15.97
CA ALA A 321 6.14 -16.17 -16.98
C ALA A 321 6.38 -16.76 -18.38
N ARG A 322 6.67 -18.06 -18.47
CA ARG A 322 6.90 -18.80 -19.71
C ARG A 322 6.20 -20.16 -19.68
N PRO A 323 4.86 -20.19 -19.64
CA PRO A 323 4.10 -21.43 -19.59
C PRO A 323 4.32 -22.24 -20.88
N VAL A 324 4.24 -23.56 -20.76
CA VAL A 324 4.37 -24.50 -21.89
C VAL A 324 3.09 -25.32 -22.02
N ALA A 325 2.41 -25.24 -23.16
CA ALA A 325 1.22 -26.03 -23.44
C ALA A 325 1.60 -27.49 -23.70
N LEU A 326 1.00 -28.40 -22.96
CA LEU A 326 1.17 -29.82 -23.16
C LEU A 326 0.18 -30.33 -24.21
N LYS A 327 0.70 -30.99 -25.28
CA LYS A 327 -0.10 -31.53 -26.38
C LYS A 327 0.01 -33.07 -26.39
N ASP A 328 -0.84 -33.73 -27.13
CA ASP A 328 -0.81 -35.18 -27.36
C ASP A 328 -0.94 -36.04 -26.07
N PHE A 329 -1.48 -35.47 -24.99
CA PHE A 329 -1.86 -36.24 -23.81
C PHE A 329 -3.00 -37.22 -24.18
N ARG A 330 -3.12 -38.33 -23.43
CA ARG A 330 -4.17 -39.32 -23.65
C ARG A 330 -5.31 -39.15 -22.67
N VAL A 331 -6.54 -39.29 -23.16
CA VAL A 331 -7.75 -39.31 -22.34
C VAL A 331 -8.45 -40.66 -22.54
N GLU A 332 -8.44 -41.48 -21.51
CA GLU A 332 -9.02 -42.82 -21.55
C GLU A 332 -9.77 -43.12 -20.27
N ASN A 333 -11.03 -43.51 -20.35
CA ASN A 333 -11.88 -43.89 -19.20
C ASN A 333 -11.90 -42.86 -18.07
N GLY A 334 -11.99 -41.56 -18.39
CA GLY A 334 -12.01 -40.49 -17.40
C GLY A 334 -10.66 -40.22 -16.72
N VAL A 335 -9.56 -40.69 -17.33
CA VAL A 335 -8.19 -40.44 -16.85
C VAL A 335 -7.39 -39.74 -17.94
N VAL A 336 -6.83 -38.59 -17.58
CA VAL A 336 -5.90 -37.83 -18.45
C VAL A 336 -4.48 -38.24 -18.09
N ARG A 337 -3.76 -38.83 -19.02
CA ARG A 337 -2.37 -39.26 -18.87
C ARG A 337 -1.45 -38.43 -19.72
N PHE A 338 -0.36 -37.96 -19.14
CA PHE A 338 0.65 -37.19 -19.85
C PHE A 338 2.07 -37.41 -19.27
N SER A 339 3.07 -37.20 -20.10
CA SER A 339 4.47 -37.28 -19.72
C SER A 339 5.03 -35.92 -19.32
N ALA A 340 6.00 -35.95 -18.42
CA ALA A 340 6.84 -34.81 -18.00
C ALA A 340 8.32 -35.15 -18.24
N PRO A 341 9.24 -34.17 -18.32
CA PRO A 341 10.68 -34.44 -18.36
C PRO A 341 11.13 -35.29 -17.17
N ALA A 342 11.95 -36.28 -17.47
CA ALA A 342 12.46 -37.23 -16.47
C ALA A 342 13.80 -36.75 -15.86
N ASP A 343 13.92 -35.46 -15.57
CA ASP A 343 15.11 -34.79 -15.03
C ASP A 343 15.11 -34.67 -13.51
N GLY A 344 14.09 -35.18 -12.84
CA GLY A 344 13.93 -35.12 -11.38
C GLY A 344 13.57 -33.74 -10.84
N ALA A 345 13.40 -32.73 -11.70
CA ALA A 345 13.02 -31.38 -11.26
C ALA A 345 11.55 -31.29 -10.84
N SER A 346 11.28 -30.57 -9.78
CA SER A 346 9.90 -30.26 -9.38
C SER A 346 9.22 -29.36 -10.42
N ARG A 347 8.09 -29.81 -10.95
CA ARG A 347 7.31 -29.07 -11.94
C ARG A 347 5.93 -28.74 -11.42
N ARG A 348 5.39 -27.61 -11.89
CA ARG A 348 4.03 -27.16 -11.58
C ARG A 348 3.16 -27.26 -12.82
N PHE A 349 2.00 -27.87 -12.68
CA PHE A 349 1.06 -28.08 -13.79
C PHE A 349 -0.26 -27.40 -13.49
N ALA A 350 -0.86 -26.81 -14.52
CA ALA A 350 -2.23 -26.29 -14.50
C ALA A 350 -3.09 -27.08 -15.49
N PHE A 351 -4.16 -27.62 -14.96
CA PHE A 351 -5.21 -28.32 -15.69
C PHE A 351 -6.47 -27.47 -15.61
N ALA A 352 -7.10 -27.13 -16.73
CA ALA A 352 -8.37 -26.41 -16.75
C ALA A 352 -9.31 -27.03 -17.76
N THR A 353 -10.54 -27.37 -17.35
CA THR A 353 -11.66 -27.67 -18.25
C THR A 353 -12.15 -26.36 -18.91
N LYS A 354 -13.12 -26.42 -19.80
CA LYS A 354 -13.72 -25.21 -20.38
C LYS A 354 -14.32 -24.29 -19.32
N ALA A 355 -14.95 -24.86 -18.29
CA ALA A 355 -15.50 -24.13 -17.17
C ALA A 355 -14.41 -23.57 -16.22
N GLY A 356 -13.22 -24.15 -16.23
CA GLY A 356 -12.07 -23.73 -15.44
C GLY A 356 -11.20 -22.65 -16.09
N LEU A 357 -11.49 -22.28 -17.33
CA LEU A 357 -10.83 -21.13 -17.96
C LEU A 357 -11.37 -19.85 -17.33
N ARG A 358 -10.48 -19.08 -16.70
CA ARG A 358 -10.86 -17.89 -15.96
C ARG A 358 -11.21 -16.73 -16.90
N ARG A 359 -12.14 -15.91 -16.49
CA ARG A 359 -12.43 -14.63 -17.14
C ARG A 359 -11.68 -13.51 -16.43
N PRO A 360 -11.16 -12.51 -17.17
CA PRO A 360 -10.64 -11.29 -16.55
C PRO A 360 -11.68 -10.64 -15.64
N ALA A 361 -11.23 -10.04 -14.54
CA ALA A 361 -12.09 -9.29 -13.62
C ALA A 361 -12.66 -8.04 -14.30
N ALA A 362 -11.88 -7.41 -15.17
CA ALA A 362 -12.31 -6.30 -16.02
C ALA A 362 -11.46 -6.24 -17.28
N ILE A 363 -12.06 -5.73 -18.38
CA ILE A 363 -11.36 -5.34 -19.60
C ILE A 363 -11.78 -3.90 -19.92
N THR A 364 -10.82 -2.96 -19.93
CA THR A 364 -11.11 -1.53 -20.12
C THR A 364 -10.22 -0.93 -21.21
N ALA A 365 -10.78 -0.01 -22.00
CA ALA A 365 -9.99 0.80 -22.92
C ALA A 365 -9.08 1.74 -22.14
N ALA A 366 -7.85 1.85 -22.57
CA ALA A 366 -6.92 2.84 -22.00
C ALA A 366 -5.77 3.11 -22.98
N PRO A 367 -5.16 4.30 -22.93
CA PRO A 367 -3.93 4.56 -23.65
C PRO A 367 -2.80 3.68 -23.11
N GLU A 368 -2.03 3.04 -23.99
CA GLU A 368 -0.88 2.19 -23.62
C GLU A 368 0.14 3.00 -22.79
N PRO A 369 0.90 2.37 -21.85
CA PRO A 369 1.93 3.06 -21.03
C PRO A 369 2.99 3.81 -21.83
N GLY A 370 3.24 3.44 -23.08
CA GLY A 370 4.12 4.15 -24.02
C GLY A 370 3.40 5.14 -24.96
N SER A 371 2.12 5.41 -24.76
CA SER A 371 1.31 6.29 -25.62
C SER A 371 1.69 7.79 -25.46
N ARG A 372 1.19 8.61 -26.39
CA ARG A 372 1.31 10.08 -26.27
C ARG A 372 0.62 10.62 -25.00
N ALA A 373 -0.47 9.99 -24.55
CA ALA A 373 -1.16 10.39 -23.33
C ALA A 373 -0.26 10.16 -22.10
N ALA A 374 0.35 8.97 -21.96
CA ALA A 374 1.30 8.69 -20.88
C ALA A 374 2.55 9.57 -20.98
N GLU A 375 3.06 9.83 -22.18
CA GLU A 375 4.21 10.72 -22.41
C GLU A 375 3.88 12.15 -22.03
N ARG A 376 2.65 12.62 -22.28
CA ARG A 376 2.17 13.93 -21.84
C ARG A 376 2.19 14.07 -20.32
N LEU A 377 1.82 13.02 -19.57
CA LEU A 377 1.90 13.03 -18.10
C LEU A 377 3.35 13.07 -17.61
N ARG A 378 4.27 12.35 -18.29
CA ARG A 378 5.69 12.40 -17.95
C ARG A 378 6.33 13.75 -18.25
N ASN A 379 5.89 14.42 -19.31
CA ASN A 379 6.42 15.70 -19.78
C ASN A 379 5.27 16.72 -19.90
N TRP A 380 4.68 17.11 -18.77
CA TRP A 380 3.52 18.01 -18.74
C TRP A 380 3.80 19.33 -19.48
N PRO A 381 3.03 19.66 -20.52
CA PRO A 381 3.31 20.84 -21.32
C PRO A 381 3.23 22.13 -20.50
N GLY A 382 4.29 22.94 -20.54
CA GLY A 382 4.35 24.21 -19.82
C GLY A 382 4.71 24.11 -18.32
N GLY A 383 4.91 22.90 -17.80
CA GLY A 383 5.17 22.67 -16.37
C GLY A 383 3.94 22.94 -15.49
N ALA A 384 4.11 22.87 -14.20
CA ALA A 384 3.06 23.18 -13.22
C ALA A 384 3.68 23.76 -11.94
N ASP A 385 2.93 24.58 -11.22
CA ASP A 385 3.25 25.05 -9.87
C ASP A 385 2.49 24.21 -8.82
N LEU A 386 1.29 23.73 -9.19
CA LEU A 386 0.44 22.85 -8.40
C LEU A 386 0.10 21.60 -9.21
N ILE A 387 0.41 20.43 -8.66
CA ILE A 387 -0.04 19.13 -9.16
C ILE A 387 -1.24 18.70 -8.31
N VAL A 388 -2.37 18.38 -8.96
CA VAL A 388 -3.56 17.82 -8.33
C VAL A 388 -3.74 16.38 -8.83
N ILE A 389 -3.69 15.41 -7.92
CA ILE A 389 -3.98 14.01 -8.21
C ILE A 389 -5.32 13.67 -7.57
N THR A 390 -6.26 13.18 -8.35
CA THR A 390 -7.64 13.01 -7.90
C THR A 390 -8.25 11.69 -8.37
N ALA A 391 -9.25 11.20 -7.63
CA ALA A 391 -10.15 10.18 -8.14
C ALA A 391 -11.09 10.81 -9.19
N PRO A 392 -11.43 10.08 -10.29
CA PRO A 392 -12.22 10.63 -11.40
C PRO A 392 -13.53 11.28 -10.98
N GLN A 393 -14.22 10.71 -9.96
CA GLN A 393 -15.50 11.21 -9.45
C GLN A 393 -15.43 12.58 -8.78
N PHE A 394 -14.25 13.13 -8.51
CA PHE A 394 -14.09 14.42 -7.84
C PHE A 394 -13.73 15.57 -8.79
N ARG A 395 -13.51 15.30 -10.08
CA ARG A 395 -13.07 16.33 -11.04
C ARG A 395 -13.98 17.55 -11.04
N ASP A 396 -15.28 17.35 -11.17
CA ASP A 396 -16.26 18.45 -11.23
C ASP A 396 -16.32 19.23 -9.89
N ALA A 397 -16.20 18.53 -8.77
CA ALA A 397 -16.20 19.16 -7.45
C ALA A 397 -14.92 19.98 -7.17
N LEU A 398 -13.81 19.66 -7.83
CA LEU A 398 -12.53 20.35 -7.73
C LEU A 398 -12.41 21.54 -8.68
N GLU A 399 -13.21 21.64 -9.74
CA GLU A 399 -13.13 22.69 -10.77
C GLU A 399 -13.06 24.09 -10.16
N PRO A 400 -13.95 24.49 -9.19
CA PRO A 400 -13.90 25.83 -8.61
C PRO A 400 -12.58 26.13 -7.89
N LEU A 401 -11.94 25.11 -7.27
CA LEU A 401 -10.63 25.29 -6.64
C LEU A 401 -9.52 25.44 -7.67
N VAL A 402 -9.54 24.63 -8.72
CA VAL A 402 -8.59 24.71 -9.84
C VAL A 402 -8.65 26.09 -10.50
N GLU A 403 -9.84 26.58 -10.82
CA GLU A 403 -10.04 27.93 -11.38
C GLU A 403 -9.51 29.03 -10.46
N ALA A 404 -9.76 28.92 -9.15
CA ALA A 404 -9.25 29.87 -8.17
C ALA A 404 -7.72 29.88 -8.13
N ARG A 405 -7.06 28.72 -8.18
CA ARG A 405 -5.59 28.61 -8.21
C ARG A 405 -5.01 29.18 -9.51
N GLN A 406 -5.66 28.94 -10.65
CA GLN A 406 -5.27 29.53 -11.94
C GLN A 406 -5.45 31.07 -11.93
N ALA A 407 -6.55 31.58 -11.37
CA ALA A 407 -6.78 33.01 -11.21
C ALA A 407 -5.75 33.67 -10.28
N GLN A 408 -5.15 32.93 -9.37
CA GLN A 408 -4.02 33.37 -8.53
C GLN A 408 -2.66 33.34 -9.26
N GLY A 409 -2.64 32.89 -10.51
CA GLY A 409 -1.45 32.84 -11.37
C GLY A 409 -0.66 31.53 -11.30
N LEU A 410 -1.20 30.47 -10.64
CA LEU A 410 -0.56 29.15 -10.61
C LEU A 410 -0.85 28.37 -11.89
N ARG A 411 0.16 27.69 -12.41
CA ARG A 411 -0.01 26.66 -13.45
C ARG A 411 -0.49 25.39 -12.74
N VAL A 412 -1.69 24.92 -13.04
CA VAL A 412 -2.29 23.76 -12.38
C VAL A 412 -2.33 22.57 -13.33
N ALA A 413 -1.78 21.44 -12.89
CA ALA A 413 -1.87 20.15 -13.57
C ALA A 413 -2.82 19.23 -12.80
N VAL A 414 -3.97 18.89 -13.39
CA VAL A 414 -4.95 17.97 -12.80
C VAL A 414 -4.90 16.64 -13.51
N MET A 415 -4.72 15.55 -12.76
CA MET A 415 -4.57 14.19 -13.26
C MET A 415 -5.44 13.22 -12.48
N ASP A 416 -6.08 12.27 -13.19
CA ASP A 416 -6.71 11.15 -12.52
C ASP A 416 -5.63 10.17 -12.02
N VAL A 417 -5.82 9.65 -10.82
CA VAL A 417 -4.88 8.69 -10.22
C VAL A 417 -4.67 7.46 -11.10
N GLY A 418 -5.73 7.01 -11.81
CA GLY A 418 -5.65 5.91 -12.78
C GLY A 418 -4.74 6.21 -13.98
N GLU A 419 -4.73 7.46 -14.48
CA GLU A 419 -3.81 7.89 -15.53
C GLU A 419 -2.35 7.88 -15.04
N VAL A 420 -2.14 8.25 -13.77
CA VAL A 420 -0.82 8.16 -13.13
C VAL A 420 -0.35 6.71 -13.03
N TYR A 421 -1.22 5.80 -12.63
CA TYR A 421 -0.91 4.37 -12.62
C TYR A 421 -0.57 3.83 -14.02
N ASP A 422 -1.33 4.23 -15.04
CA ASP A 422 -1.07 3.81 -16.41
C ASP A 422 0.31 4.26 -16.90
N ALA A 423 0.71 5.49 -16.56
CA ALA A 423 1.97 6.06 -17.00
C ALA A 423 3.19 5.56 -16.19
N PHE A 424 3.07 5.29 -14.88
CA PHE A 424 4.20 5.11 -13.99
C PHE A 424 4.29 3.72 -13.33
N SER A 425 3.17 2.97 -13.24
CA SER A 425 3.13 1.60 -12.66
C SER A 425 2.51 0.56 -13.59
N HIS A 426 2.46 0.84 -14.89
CA HIS A 426 1.84 -0.05 -15.87
C HIS A 426 0.39 -0.41 -15.57
N GLY A 427 -0.37 0.53 -15.00
CA GLY A 427 -1.79 0.41 -14.68
C GLY A 427 -2.10 -0.23 -13.33
N ARG A 428 -1.08 -0.62 -12.57
CA ARG A 428 -1.27 -1.16 -11.20
C ARG A 428 -1.49 -0.02 -10.23
N ALA A 429 -2.49 -0.13 -9.36
CA ALA A 429 -2.66 0.78 -8.25
C ALA A 429 -1.46 0.62 -7.29
N ASP A 430 -0.63 1.66 -7.19
CA ASP A 430 0.62 1.65 -6.45
C ASP A 430 1.00 3.09 -6.06
N PRO A 431 1.16 3.41 -4.75
CA PRO A 431 1.63 4.72 -4.31
C PRO A 431 2.93 5.16 -4.97
N ALA A 432 3.84 4.22 -5.26
CA ALA A 432 5.10 4.51 -5.94
C ALA A 432 4.93 5.19 -7.31
N ALA A 433 3.79 5.00 -7.99
CA ALA A 433 3.49 5.69 -9.25
C ALA A 433 3.33 7.21 -9.04
N ILE A 434 2.66 7.62 -7.96
CA ILE A 434 2.51 9.04 -7.59
C ILE A 434 3.87 9.64 -7.28
N ARG A 435 4.69 8.94 -6.49
CA ARG A 435 6.06 9.40 -6.18
C ARG A 435 6.91 9.53 -7.45
N ALA A 436 6.85 8.56 -8.36
CA ALA A 436 7.57 8.60 -9.62
C ALA A 436 7.15 9.80 -10.49
N LEU A 437 5.85 10.13 -10.55
CA LEU A 437 5.34 11.34 -11.20
C LEU A 437 5.94 12.61 -10.57
N VAL A 438 5.89 12.73 -9.24
CA VAL A 438 6.39 13.92 -8.53
C VAL A 438 7.88 14.09 -8.75
N GLN A 439 8.66 13.01 -8.65
CA GLN A 439 10.11 13.05 -8.92
C GLN A 439 10.42 13.46 -10.37
N GLN A 440 9.66 12.93 -11.33
CA GLN A 440 9.75 13.32 -12.74
C GLN A 440 9.42 14.81 -12.91
N ALA A 441 8.35 15.28 -12.27
CA ALA A 441 7.89 16.67 -12.37
C ALA A 441 8.92 17.65 -11.78
N VAL A 442 9.43 17.36 -10.60
CA VAL A 442 10.46 18.19 -9.93
C VAL A 442 11.77 18.23 -10.73
N GLY A 443 12.18 17.09 -11.32
CA GLY A 443 13.45 16.97 -12.01
C GLY A 443 13.47 17.36 -13.48
N GLN A 444 12.33 17.28 -14.18
CA GLN A 444 12.33 17.32 -15.65
C GLN A 444 11.26 18.20 -16.29
N TRP A 445 10.22 18.66 -15.57
CA TRP A 445 9.22 19.54 -16.16
C TRP A 445 9.76 20.94 -16.38
N THR A 446 9.08 21.69 -17.25
CA THR A 446 9.47 23.09 -17.57
C THR A 446 9.50 23.94 -16.30
N SER A 447 10.64 24.61 -16.07
CA SER A 447 10.87 25.50 -14.92
C SER A 447 9.85 26.64 -14.85
N PRO A 448 9.50 27.11 -13.64
CA PRO A 448 9.91 26.62 -12.33
C PRO A 448 9.32 25.25 -12.00
N ALA A 449 10.02 24.47 -11.15
CA ALA A 449 9.55 23.19 -10.66
C ALA A 449 8.25 23.34 -9.84
N PRO A 450 7.43 22.29 -9.72
CA PRO A 450 6.23 22.30 -8.86
C PRO A 450 6.58 22.66 -7.41
N ARG A 451 5.69 23.44 -6.79
CA ARG A 451 5.78 23.83 -5.38
C ARG A 451 4.80 23.07 -4.48
N TYR A 452 3.71 22.60 -5.08
CA TYR A 452 2.59 22.01 -4.34
C TYR A 452 2.12 20.70 -4.97
N LEU A 453 1.79 19.73 -4.11
CA LEU A 453 1.06 18.51 -4.45
C LEU A 453 -0.23 18.46 -3.64
N LEU A 454 -1.38 18.36 -4.31
CA LEU A 454 -2.67 18.16 -3.70
C LEU A 454 -3.19 16.76 -4.04
N LEU A 455 -3.42 15.95 -3.01
CA LEU A 455 -4.01 14.62 -3.09
C LEU A 455 -5.50 14.73 -2.79
N ALA A 456 -6.35 14.66 -3.81
CA ALA A 456 -7.79 14.87 -3.68
C ALA A 456 -8.53 13.53 -3.68
N GLY A 457 -8.67 12.97 -2.49
CA GLY A 457 -9.30 11.68 -2.21
C GLY A 457 -8.82 11.11 -0.87
N ASP A 458 -9.67 10.30 -0.25
CA ASP A 458 -9.34 9.55 0.97
C ASP A 458 -8.36 8.41 0.66
N ALA A 459 -7.67 7.91 1.70
CA ALA A 459 -6.78 6.77 1.61
C ALA A 459 -7.02 5.77 2.76
N SER A 460 -6.56 4.53 2.57
CA SER A 460 -6.76 3.47 3.54
C SER A 460 -5.51 2.59 3.69
N TYR A 461 -5.27 2.08 4.93
CA TYR A 461 -4.32 0.99 5.12
C TYR A 461 -4.88 -0.38 4.69
N ASP A 462 -6.17 -0.42 4.33
CA ASP A 462 -6.85 -1.60 3.78
C ASP A 462 -7.29 -1.38 2.32
N PRO A 463 -6.35 -1.18 1.38
CA PRO A 463 -6.68 -0.93 -0.02
C PRO A 463 -7.30 -2.14 -0.72
N ARG A 464 -7.26 -3.32 -0.08
CA ARG A 464 -7.83 -4.57 -0.58
C ARG A 464 -9.22 -4.88 -0.01
N GLY A 465 -9.68 -4.13 1.01
CA GLY A 465 -10.99 -4.31 1.62
C GLY A 465 -11.10 -5.61 2.43
N TYR A 466 -10.05 -6.03 3.11
CA TYR A 466 -10.05 -7.21 3.97
C TYR A 466 -10.95 -7.04 5.20
N LEU A 467 -10.96 -5.85 5.79
CA LEU A 467 -11.88 -5.51 6.86
C LEU A 467 -13.27 -5.36 6.23
N LYS A 468 -14.17 -6.27 6.54
CA LYS A 468 -15.56 -6.17 6.10
C LYS A 468 -16.13 -4.85 6.58
N ALA A 469 -16.41 -4.00 5.61
CA ALA A 469 -16.77 -2.61 5.81
C ALA A 469 -17.87 -2.42 6.85
N GLY A 470 -17.57 -1.60 7.86
CA GLY A 470 -18.55 -0.71 8.44
C GLY A 470 -18.94 0.37 7.40
N GLU A 471 -19.80 1.29 7.74
CA GLU A 471 -20.40 2.30 6.84
C GLU A 471 -19.41 3.14 5.99
N LYS A 472 -18.11 3.01 6.18
CA LYS A 472 -17.05 3.81 5.56
C LYS A 472 -16.48 3.26 4.25
N SER A 473 -16.81 2.05 3.84
CA SER A 473 -15.84 1.47 3.04
C SER A 473 -16.08 0.51 2.02
N ALA A 474 -16.71 0.57 1.04
CA ALA A 474 -16.47 -0.29 -0.13
C ALA A 474 -15.43 0.33 -1.11
N GLU A 475 -15.05 1.58 -0.92
CA GLU A 475 -14.28 2.36 -1.90
C GLU A 475 -13.15 3.19 -1.25
N GLY A 476 -12.67 2.78 -0.08
CA GLY A 476 -11.91 3.61 0.86
C GLY A 476 -10.52 4.10 0.46
N ASP A 477 -9.90 3.57 -0.61
CA ASP A 477 -8.57 3.99 -1.06
C ASP A 477 -8.64 4.66 -2.43
N LEU A 478 -9.12 5.91 -2.43
CA LEU A 478 -9.39 6.67 -3.66
C LEU A 478 -8.14 7.32 -4.26
N VAL A 479 -7.28 7.86 -3.41
CA VAL A 479 -5.93 8.35 -3.75
C VAL A 479 -4.99 7.84 -2.67
N PRO A 480 -4.16 6.84 -2.94
CA PRO A 480 -3.41 6.12 -1.92
C PRO A 480 -2.42 7.02 -1.18
N THR A 481 -2.03 6.55 -0.02
CA THR A 481 -0.89 7.06 0.75
C THR A 481 0.18 5.98 0.82
N GLU A 482 1.42 6.35 1.13
CA GLU A 482 2.44 5.39 1.51
C GLU A 482 2.34 5.10 3.00
N LEU A 483 2.57 3.85 3.37
CA LEU A 483 2.74 3.49 4.78
C LEU A 483 4.23 3.43 5.11
N VAL A 484 4.62 4.12 6.18
CA VAL A 484 5.99 4.15 6.68
C VAL A 484 6.03 3.54 8.08
N ASP A 485 7.10 2.83 8.40
CA ASP A 485 7.30 2.27 9.74
C ASP A 485 7.80 3.34 10.71
N THR A 486 7.21 3.38 11.91
CA THR A 486 7.55 4.32 12.99
C THR A 486 7.82 3.56 14.29
N ASP A 487 8.68 4.14 15.15
CA ASP A 487 9.13 3.47 16.39
C ASP A 487 7.98 3.13 17.34
N VAL A 488 6.96 4.00 17.43
CA VAL A 488 5.88 3.85 18.41
C VAL A 488 4.63 3.22 17.79
N THR A 489 4.15 3.76 16.67
CA THR A 489 2.87 3.33 16.07
C THR A 489 3.06 2.12 15.14
N GLY A 490 4.28 1.91 14.62
CA GLY A 490 4.53 1.00 13.51
C GLY A 490 4.09 1.65 12.19
N TRP A 491 3.52 0.87 11.28
CA TRP A 491 3.17 1.32 9.94
C TRP A 491 2.01 2.32 9.94
N THR A 492 2.28 3.51 9.42
CA THR A 492 1.33 4.62 9.38
C THR A 492 1.46 5.45 8.09
N ALA A 493 0.44 6.24 7.74
CA ALA A 493 0.41 7.02 6.51
C ALA A 493 1.41 8.18 6.50
N SER A 494 2.03 8.39 5.33
CA SER A 494 2.92 9.51 5.04
C SER A 494 2.69 10.06 3.64
N ASP A 495 2.00 11.18 3.53
CA ASP A 495 1.88 11.87 2.24
C ASP A 495 3.17 12.63 1.87
N ILE A 496 3.97 13.01 2.86
CA ILE A 496 5.29 13.65 2.63
C ILE A 496 6.26 12.73 1.88
N TRP A 497 6.10 11.41 1.99
CA TRP A 497 6.89 10.45 1.23
C TRP A 497 6.87 10.70 -0.28
N PHE A 498 5.77 11.19 -0.83
CA PHE A 498 5.68 11.55 -2.26
C PHE A 498 6.59 12.71 -2.66
N ALA A 499 6.88 13.62 -1.72
CA ALA A 499 7.69 14.81 -1.94
C ALA A 499 9.20 14.60 -1.71
N LEU A 500 9.62 13.40 -1.30
CA LEU A 500 11.03 13.13 -1.06
C LEU A 500 11.82 13.09 -2.38
N PRO A 501 12.96 13.78 -2.47
CA PRO A 501 13.78 13.82 -3.68
C PRO A 501 14.21 12.44 -4.19
N PRO A 502 14.53 12.31 -5.49
CA PRO A 502 15.07 11.08 -6.06
C PRO A 502 16.34 10.64 -5.33
N GLY A 503 16.47 9.34 -5.06
CA GLY A 503 17.66 8.79 -4.40
C GLY A 503 17.78 9.12 -2.92
N THR A 504 16.72 9.69 -2.29
CA THR A 504 16.70 9.86 -0.83
C THR A 504 16.88 8.49 -0.17
N ALA A 505 18.01 8.34 0.54
CA ALA A 505 18.20 7.20 1.41
C ALA A 505 17.28 7.37 2.63
N LEU A 506 16.52 6.34 2.93
CA LEU A 506 15.84 6.21 4.19
C LEU A 506 16.75 5.45 5.14
N ASP A 507 16.73 5.78 6.43
CA ASP A 507 17.43 4.97 7.42
C ASP A 507 16.77 3.58 7.54
N PRO A 508 17.28 2.66 8.38
CA PRO A 508 16.69 1.34 8.57
C PRO A 508 15.21 1.33 9.00
N TYR A 509 14.71 2.48 9.48
CA TYR A 509 13.32 2.69 9.87
C TYR A 509 12.51 3.50 8.84
N GLY A 510 13.03 3.68 7.62
CA GLY A 510 12.35 4.38 6.54
C GLY A 510 12.35 5.91 6.64
N ARG A 511 13.15 6.51 7.54
CA ARG A 511 13.19 7.97 7.78
C ARG A 511 14.14 8.70 6.83
N PRO A 512 13.72 9.82 6.22
CA PRO A 512 14.56 10.55 5.28
C PRO A 512 15.54 11.48 5.98
N GLY A 513 16.75 11.56 5.47
CA GLY A 513 17.77 12.55 5.84
C GLY A 513 17.71 13.83 5.00
N THR A 514 16.63 14.06 4.22
CA THR A 514 16.55 15.17 3.28
C THR A 514 15.20 15.88 3.36
N ARG A 515 15.21 17.17 2.99
CA ARG A 515 13.99 18.01 2.96
C ARG A 515 13.06 17.58 1.83
N PRO A 516 11.72 17.63 2.05
CA PRO A 516 10.77 17.46 0.98
C PRO A 516 10.96 18.52 -0.13
N ALA A 517 10.75 18.13 -1.38
CA ALA A 517 10.96 19.00 -2.54
C ALA A 517 9.82 20.02 -2.76
N LEU A 518 8.63 19.74 -2.21
CA LEU A 518 7.42 20.54 -2.35
C LEU A 518 6.47 20.30 -1.17
N ALA A 519 5.53 21.23 -0.96
CA ALA A 519 4.51 21.09 0.06
C ALA A 519 3.40 20.14 -0.39
N VAL A 520 2.99 19.23 0.49
CA VAL A 520 1.93 18.25 0.23
C VAL A 520 0.72 18.55 1.10
N GLY A 521 -0.48 18.39 0.54
CA GLY A 521 -1.73 18.40 1.30
C GLY A 521 -2.73 17.40 0.72
N ARG A 522 -3.67 16.99 1.55
CA ARG A 522 -4.72 16.03 1.20
C ARG A 522 -6.11 16.60 1.47
N LEU A 523 -7.03 16.40 0.53
CA LEU A 523 -8.46 16.54 0.75
C LEU A 523 -9.07 15.15 0.90
N PRO A 524 -9.22 14.66 2.13
CA PRO A 524 -9.61 13.26 2.38
C PRO A 524 -11.12 13.08 2.23
N ALA A 525 -11.66 13.29 1.04
CA ALA A 525 -13.07 13.11 0.72
C ALA A 525 -13.34 11.70 0.18
N GLN A 526 -14.50 11.14 0.53
CA GLN A 526 -14.99 9.86 0.04
C GLN A 526 -16.10 10.03 -1.00
N THR A 527 -16.80 11.16 -0.98
CA THR A 527 -17.88 11.48 -1.93
C THR A 527 -17.67 12.84 -2.59
N ALA A 528 -18.30 13.05 -3.74
CA ALA A 528 -18.26 14.33 -4.45
C ALA A 528 -18.84 15.48 -3.61
N GLU A 529 -19.87 15.21 -2.81
CA GLU A 529 -20.49 16.19 -1.90
C GLU A 529 -19.51 16.62 -0.80
N GLN A 530 -18.75 15.68 -0.21
CA GLN A 530 -17.71 16.01 0.76
C GLN A 530 -16.60 16.84 0.11
N MET A 531 -16.16 16.48 -1.10
CA MET A 531 -15.17 17.24 -1.85
C MET A 531 -15.65 18.66 -2.12
N ALA A 532 -16.88 18.82 -2.62
CA ALA A 532 -17.46 20.13 -2.88
C ALA A 532 -17.57 20.98 -1.61
N ALA A 533 -17.94 20.39 -0.47
CA ALA A 533 -18.02 21.09 0.81
C ALA A 533 -16.64 21.57 1.29
N ILE A 534 -15.61 20.74 1.17
CA ILE A 534 -14.23 21.12 1.51
C ILE A 534 -13.75 22.27 0.61
N VAL A 535 -13.94 22.15 -0.70
CA VAL A 535 -13.58 23.19 -1.68
C VAL A 535 -14.29 24.51 -1.36
N ALA A 536 -15.60 24.47 -1.09
CA ALA A 536 -16.35 25.65 -0.73
C ALA A 536 -15.82 26.36 0.52
N LYS A 537 -15.41 25.60 1.55
CA LYS A 537 -14.81 26.14 2.78
C LYS A 537 -13.45 26.81 2.52
N ILE A 538 -12.58 26.17 1.74
CA ILE A 538 -11.29 26.75 1.37
C ILE A 538 -11.46 28.08 0.63
N LEU A 539 -12.36 28.10 -0.34
CA LEU A 539 -12.66 29.31 -1.12
C LEU A 539 -13.31 30.43 -0.29
N ALA A 540 -14.23 30.06 0.63
CA ALA A 540 -14.85 31.00 1.55
C ALA A 540 -13.83 31.60 2.52
N TYR A 541 -12.93 30.77 3.05
CA TYR A 541 -11.81 31.25 3.88
C TYR A 541 -10.96 32.28 3.15
N GLU A 542 -10.54 32.03 1.92
CA GLU A 542 -9.68 32.95 1.16
C GLU A 542 -10.40 34.23 0.70
N LYS A 543 -11.71 34.17 0.44
CA LYS A 543 -12.52 35.35 0.09
C LYS A 543 -12.80 36.28 1.26
N GLY A 544 -12.68 35.76 2.50
CA GLY A 544 -12.91 36.56 3.70
C GLY A 544 -11.89 37.68 3.85
N ASP A 545 -12.28 38.74 4.58
CA ASP A 545 -11.37 39.87 4.88
C ASP A 545 -10.17 39.39 5.69
N ALA A 546 -8.98 39.53 5.11
CA ALA A 546 -7.72 39.16 5.75
C ALA A 546 -7.44 39.99 7.03
N ALA A 547 -7.96 41.23 7.10
CA ALA A 547 -7.81 42.12 8.25
C ALA A 547 -8.88 41.88 9.33
N ALA A 548 -9.80 40.94 9.14
CA ALA A 548 -10.84 40.68 10.13
C ALA A 548 -10.22 40.29 11.49
N PRO A 549 -10.67 40.89 12.61
CA PRO A 549 -10.04 40.70 13.92
C PRO A 549 -9.92 39.24 14.36
N TRP A 550 -10.91 38.40 14.05
CA TRP A 550 -10.89 36.99 14.42
C TRP A 550 -9.74 36.21 13.79
N ARG A 551 -9.25 36.62 12.62
CA ARG A 551 -8.11 35.97 11.93
C ARG A 551 -6.79 36.16 12.65
N HIS A 552 -6.68 37.20 13.47
CA HIS A 552 -5.52 37.53 14.27
C HIS A 552 -5.65 37.04 15.72
N GLN A 553 -6.63 36.20 16.02
CA GLN A 553 -6.74 35.54 17.31
C GLN A 553 -6.22 34.12 17.23
N ALA A 554 -5.48 33.68 18.26
CA ALA A 554 -4.99 32.33 18.40
C ALA A 554 -5.42 31.76 19.76
N PHE A 555 -5.96 30.57 19.76
CA PHE A 555 -6.41 29.86 20.95
C PHE A 555 -5.62 28.56 21.12
N PHE A 556 -4.92 28.45 22.24
CA PHE A 556 -4.11 27.31 22.58
C PHE A 556 -4.75 26.56 23.74
N THR A 557 -4.90 25.25 23.62
CA THR A 557 -5.33 24.38 24.71
C THR A 557 -4.21 23.39 25.02
N ALA A 558 -3.84 23.28 26.29
CA ALA A 558 -2.84 22.34 26.76
C ALA A 558 -3.46 21.31 27.71
N ASP A 559 -3.08 20.05 27.56
CA ASP A 559 -3.38 18.98 28.51
C ASP A 559 -2.71 19.24 29.86
N ASN A 560 -3.27 18.68 30.91
CA ASN A 560 -2.79 18.85 32.27
C ASN A 560 -1.99 17.67 32.83
N GLU A 561 -1.91 16.56 32.08
CA GLU A 561 -1.22 15.35 32.54
C GLU A 561 0.30 15.53 32.60
N GLU A 562 0.87 16.38 31.72
CA GLU A 562 2.30 16.72 31.72
C GLU A 562 2.50 18.25 31.68
N PRO A 563 3.27 18.84 32.62
CA PRO A 563 3.54 20.31 32.63
C PRO A 563 4.14 20.80 31.30
N GLY A 564 4.90 19.99 30.60
CA GLY A 564 5.54 20.33 29.33
C GLY A 564 4.56 20.71 28.20
N PHE A 565 3.33 20.24 28.24
CA PHE A 565 2.30 20.63 27.25
C PHE A 565 1.92 22.12 27.42
N ALA A 566 1.66 22.55 28.62
CA ALA A 566 1.35 23.96 28.93
C ALA A 566 2.55 24.88 28.65
N ASP A 567 3.77 24.43 28.94
CA ASP A 567 5.00 25.17 28.66
C ASP A 567 5.20 25.37 27.15
N GLN A 568 4.99 24.32 26.34
CA GLN A 568 5.12 24.41 24.90
C GLN A 568 4.01 25.26 24.26
N ALA A 569 2.77 25.09 24.70
CA ALA A 569 1.66 25.95 24.26
C ALA A 569 1.94 27.43 24.56
N GLY A 570 2.43 27.73 25.78
CA GLY A 570 2.82 29.07 26.18
C GLY A 570 4.02 29.62 25.41
N ALA A 571 5.00 28.79 25.09
CA ALA A 571 6.16 29.17 24.25
C ALA A 571 5.74 29.50 22.83
N MET A 572 4.94 28.66 22.19
CA MET A 572 4.43 28.90 20.85
C MET A 572 3.55 30.16 20.80
N ALA A 573 2.65 30.33 21.76
CA ALA A 573 1.79 31.52 21.85
C ALA A 573 2.61 32.83 21.94
N LYS A 574 3.72 32.83 22.66
CA LYS A 574 4.64 33.98 22.78
C LYS A 574 5.44 34.25 21.53
N SER A 575 5.83 33.21 20.78
CA SER A 575 6.62 33.32 19.55
C SER A 575 5.77 33.70 18.36
N LEU A 576 4.46 33.48 18.41
CA LEU A 576 3.54 33.70 17.29
C LEU A 576 3.23 35.20 17.14
N SER A 577 3.99 35.87 16.29
CA SER A 577 3.82 37.30 16.05
C SER A 577 2.61 37.57 15.14
N GLY A 578 1.89 38.67 15.41
CA GLY A 578 0.71 39.07 14.64
C GLY A 578 -0.61 38.41 15.07
N TYR A 579 -0.59 37.64 16.15
CA TYR A 579 -1.77 37.04 16.76
C TYR A 579 -1.93 37.50 18.22
N ASP A 580 -3.19 37.72 18.62
CA ASP A 580 -3.59 37.87 20.01
C ASP A 580 -3.87 36.46 20.56
N SER A 581 -2.96 35.98 21.40
CA SER A 581 -2.90 34.57 21.80
C SER A 581 -3.46 34.33 23.20
N GLN A 582 -4.42 33.43 23.35
CA GLN A 582 -4.93 32.92 24.62
C GLN A 582 -4.48 31.48 24.83
N VAL A 583 -3.97 31.17 26.02
CA VAL A 583 -3.59 29.82 26.44
C VAL A 583 -4.49 29.36 27.59
N VAL A 584 -5.06 28.15 27.46
CA VAL A 584 -5.92 27.53 28.47
C VAL A 584 -5.44 26.11 28.72
N THR A 585 -5.24 25.76 29.99
CA THR A 585 -4.91 24.36 30.36
C THR A 585 -6.19 23.60 30.71
N VAL A 586 -6.24 22.32 30.35
CA VAL A 586 -7.35 21.43 30.70
C VAL A 586 -7.58 21.42 32.19
N ASP A 587 -8.82 21.48 32.61
CA ASP A 587 -9.26 21.47 33.97
C ASP A 587 -10.36 20.42 34.21
N LYS A 588 -10.59 20.09 35.51
CA LYS A 588 -11.59 19.10 35.90
C LYS A 588 -13.03 19.63 35.83
N ASP A 589 -13.18 20.94 35.78
CA ASP A 589 -14.50 21.61 35.85
C ASP A 589 -15.10 21.85 34.46
N GLY A 590 -14.36 21.55 33.40
CA GLY A 590 -14.79 21.67 32.01
C GLY A 590 -14.77 23.10 31.46
N ALA A 591 -14.15 24.05 32.14
CA ALA A 591 -14.04 25.45 31.71
C ALA A 591 -13.16 25.56 30.45
N ALA A 592 -12.09 24.77 30.38
CA ALA A 592 -11.22 24.68 29.20
C ALA A 592 -12.00 24.21 27.97
N ARG A 593 -12.82 23.15 28.11
CA ARG A 593 -13.70 22.67 27.07
C ARG A 593 -14.70 23.74 26.60
N ALA A 594 -15.35 24.41 27.52
CA ALA A 594 -16.30 25.48 27.20
C ALA A 594 -15.63 26.64 26.46
N SER A 595 -14.39 27.02 26.88
CA SER A 595 -13.61 28.06 26.23
C SER A 595 -13.18 27.67 24.80
N LEU A 596 -12.77 26.40 24.59
CA LEU A 596 -12.40 25.87 23.27
C LEU A 596 -13.61 25.87 22.31
N LEU A 597 -14.77 25.37 22.76
CA LEU A 597 -16.00 25.38 21.96
C LEU A 597 -16.44 26.80 21.64
N LYS A 598 -16.28 27.74 22.57
CA LYS A 598 -16.52 29.17 22.35
C LYS A 598 -15.57 29.75 21.30
N ALA A 599 -14.28 29.42 21.36
CA ALA A 599 -13.28 29.86 20.38
C ALA A 599 -13.63 29.39 18.94
N PHE A 600 -14.10 28.15 18.78
CA PHE A 600 -14.65 27.70 17.49
C PHE A 600 -15.89 28.50 17.09
N GLY A 601 -16.83 28.70 18.01
CA GLY A 601 -18.12 29.36 17.71
C GLY A 601 -17.99 30.84 17.37
N ASP A 602 -17.17 31.59 18.09
CA ASP A 602 -16.93 33.03 17.86
C ASP A 602 -16.08 33.29 16.62
N GLY A 603 -15.33 32.28 16.21
CA GLY A 603 -14.32 32.37 15.16
C GLY A 603 -12.96 32.78 15.70
N THR A 604 -11.98 31.95 15.44
CA THR A 604 -10.56 32.15 15.83
C THR A 604 -9.70 31.78 14.63
N GLY A 605 -8.68 32.55 14.30
CA GLY A 605 -7.84 32.31 13.12
C GLY A 605 -6.96 31.08 13.25
N LEU A 606 -6.50 30.78 14.47
CA LEU A 606 -5.66 29.64 14.76
C LEU A 606 -6.12 28.95 16.04
N ILE A 607 -6.39 27.67 16.00
CA ILE A 607 -6.64 26.82 17.18
C ILE A 607 -5.55 25.76 17.25
N SER A 608 -4.90 25.63 18.40
CA SER A 608 -3.87 24.62 18.61
C SER A 608 -4.11 23.84 19.90
N TYR A 609 -3.81 22.54 19.85
CA TYR A 609 -3.87 21.65 21.00
C TYR A 609 -2.53 20.98 21.23
N PHE A 610 -2.09 20.96 22.50
CA PHE A 610 -0.89 20.26 22.98
C PHE A 610 -1.28 19.27 24.05
N GLY A 611 -1.08 17.99 23.84
CA GLY A 611 -1.46 16.98 24.82
C GLY A 611 -1.63 15.59 24.26
N HIS A 612 -2.19 14.72 25.08
CA HIS A 612 -2.56 13.38 24.67
C HIS A 612 -3.79 13.40 23.75
N GLY A 613 -3.84 12.48 22.81
CA GLY A 613 -4.97 12.35 21.90
C GLY A 613 -5.05 10.99 21.23
N SER A 614 -6.17 10.77 20.60
CA SER A 614 -6.46 9.59 19.82
C SER A 614 -7.02 9.96 18.44
N LEU A 615 -7.49 8.97 17.68
CA LEU A 615 -8.10 9.21 16.38
C LEU A 615 -9.24 10.22 16.43
N ASN A 616 -10.08 10.18 17.48
CA ASN A 616 -11.38 10.84 17.52
C ASN A 616 -11.57 11.84 18.66
N LEU A 617 -10.56 12.04 19.54
CA LEU A 617 -10.67 12.96 20.67
C LEU A 617 -9.32 13.52 21.12
N TRP A 618 -9.37 14.68 21.80
CA TRP A 618 -8.27 15.30 22.54
C TRP A 618 -8.49 15.12 24.05
N ALA A 619 -7.42 14.84 24.76
CA ALA A 619 -7.32 14.58 26.19
C ALA A 619 -8.19 13.40 26.67
N GLN A 620 -7.81 12.82 27.81
CA GLN A 620 -8.59 11.79 28.47
C GLN A 620 -9.94 12.35 28.97
N GLU A 621 -10.00 13.63 29.33
CA GLU A 621 -11.20 14.38 29.70
C GLU A 621 -12.15 14.68 28.54
N LYS A 622 -11.80 14.29 27.32
CA LYS A 622 -12.60 14.53 26.11
C LYS A 622 -12.94 16.00 25.90
N ILE A 623 -11.93 16.85 25.97
CA ILE A 623 -12.13 18.32 25.81
C ILE A 623 -12.63 18.68 24.41
N PHE A 624 -12.35 17.83 23.40
CA PHE A 624 -12.87 17.98 22.05
C PHE A 624 -12.91 16.63 21.36
N SER A 625 -13.97 16.37 20.59
CA SER A 625 -14.20 15.07 19.92
C SER A 625 -14.92 15.23 18.60
N VAL A 626 -15.01 14.15 17.83
CA VAL A 626 -15.75 14.10 16.56
C VAL A 626 -17.24 14.47 16.74
N GLU A 627 -17.85 14.14 17.89
CA GLU A 627 -19.22 14.48 18.21
C GLU A 627 -19.42 16.00 18.45
N ASP A 628 -18.35 16.69 18.86
CA ASP A 628 -18.39 18.16 19.03
C ASP A 628 -18.29 18.86 17.69
N VAL A 629 -17.48 18.35 16.78
CA VAL A 629 -17.38 18.89 15.41
C VAL A 629 -18.74 18.90 14.73
N ALA A 630 -19.57 17.87 14.93
CA ALA A 630 -20.89 17.78 14.36
C ALA A 630 -21.84 18.92 14.82
N LYS A 631 -21.53 19.59 15.95
CA LYS A 631 -22.30 20.70 16.53
C LYS A 631 -21.75 22.07 16.13
N LEU A 632 -20.57 22.14 15.50
CA LEU A 632 -19.99 23.39 15.07
C LEU A 632 -20.81 24.07 13.97
N SER A 633 -20.93 25.40 14.08
CA SER A 633 -21.66 26.22 13.12
C SER A 633 -20.90 27.52 12.78
N ASN A 634 -19.56 27.44 12.85
CA ASN A 634 -18.65 28.58 12.63
C ASN A 634 -18.44 28.98 11.15
N LYS A 635 -19.18 28.36 10.22
CA LYS A 635 -19.32 28.60 8.75
C LYS A 635 -18.17 29.40 8.10
N ASP A 636 -18.22 30.73 8.22
CA ASP A 636 -17.31 31.66 7.52
C ASP A 636 -16.12 32.09 8.34
N ARG A 637 -16.02 31.63 9.61
CA ARG A 637 -14.92 31.92 10.53
C ARG A 637 -14.18 30.66 10.87
N LEU A 638 -13.61 30.05 9.84
CA LEU A 638 -12.92 28.75 9.95
C LEU A 638 -11.49 28.94 10.47
N PRO A 639 -11.07 28.25 11.54
CA PRO A 639 -9.68 28.27 12.00
C PRO A 639 -8.77 27.47 11.07
N LEU A 640 -7.48 27.76 11.14
CA LEU A 640 -6.42 26.77 10.96
C LEU A 640 -6.30 25.97 12.25
N VAL A 641 -6.24 24.65 12.16
CA VAL A 641 -6.11 23.79 13.35
C VAL A 641 -4.75 23.09 13.35
N LEU A 642 -3.99 23.25 14.43
CA LEU A 642 -2.70 22.61 14.65
C LEU A 642 -2.80 21.65 15.81
N THR A 643 -2.57 20.35 15.60
CA THR A 643 -2.70 19.35 16.64
C THR A 643 -1.35 18.77 17.00
N LEU A 644 -0.74 19.26 18.08
CA LEU A 644 0.51 18.74 18.65
C LEU A 644 0.16 17.62 19.65
N THR A 645 -0.24 16.48 19.11
CA THR A 645 -0.76 15.32 19.85
C THR A 645 -0.46 14.03 19.08
N CYS A 646 -1.14 12.93 19.42
CA CYS A 646 -1.04 11.66 18.71
C CYS A 646 -2.29 11.41 17.84
N LEU A 647 -2.14 10.77 16.67
CA LEU A 647 -3.16 10.08 15.87
C LEU A 647 -4.37 10.92 15.38
N SER A 648 -4.48 12.22 15.71
CA SER A 648 -5.66 13.03 15.36
C SER A 648 -5.82 13.26 13.84
N GLY A 649 -4.77 13.00 13.06
CA GLY A 649 -4.76 13.00 11.60
C GLY A 649 -4.69 11.61 10.96
N PHE A 650 -5.01 10.53 11.69
CA PHE A 650 -4.92 9.13 11.22
C PHE A 650 -6.01 8.83 10.18
N PHE A 651 -5.94 9.48 9.01
CA PHE A 651 -6.93 9.41 7.94
C PHE A 651 -6.99 8.06 7.25
N GLN A 652 -5.94 7.27 7.30
CA GLN A 652 -5.84 5.97 6.63
C GLN A 652 -6.66 4.85 7.30
N HIS A 653 -7.38 5.11 8.40
CA HIS A 653 -8.19 4.09 9.05
C HIS A 653 -9.43 3.74 8.21
N PRO A 654 -9.62 2.47 7.79
CA PRO A 654 -10.65 2.10 6.80
C PRO A 654 -12.09 2.23 7.31
N THR A 655 -12.32 2.26 8.63
CA THR A 655 -13.66 2.26 9.22
C THR A 655 -13.92 3.40 10.22
N THR A 656 -12.88 4.14 10.64
CA THR A 656 -13.02 5.22 11.63
C THR A 656 -12.53 6.53 11.04
N VAL A 657 -13.34 7.59 11.12
CA VAL A 657 -12.95 8.93 10.68
C VAL A 657 -12.14 9.60 11.77
N SER A 658 -10.97 10.13 11.44
CA SER A 658 -10.16 10.89 12.37
C SER A 658 -10.77 12.26 12.69
N LEU A 659 -10.34 12.86 13.81
CA LEU A 659 -10.79 14.18 14.20
C LEU A 659 -10.39 15.24 13.15
N GLY A 660 -9.19 15.13 12.57
CA GLY A 660 -8.73 16.03 11.52
C GLY A 660 -9.59 15.97 10.25
N GLU A 661 -9.95 14.77 9.80
CA GLU A 661 -10.87 14.58 8.67
C GLU A 661 -12.25 15.16 8.99
N THR A 662 -12.77 14.87 10.19
CA THR A 662 -14.10 15.33 10.61
C THR A 662 -14.17 16.87 10.60
N LEU A 663 -13.12 17.54 11.11
CA LEU A 663 -13.01 19.01 11.07
C LEU A 663 -13.02 19.54 9.63
N LEU A 664 -12.30 18.90 8.73
CA LEU A 664 -12.23 19.34 7.33
C LEU A 664 -13.52 19.02 6.56
N ARG A 665 -14.16 17.88 6.82
CA ARG A 665 -15.39 17.44 6.14
C ARG A 665 -16.67 18.10 6.65
N ALA A 666 -16.65 18.71 7.85
CA ALA A 666 -17.84 19.32 8.46
C ALA A 666 -18.49 20.37 7.53
N PRO A 667 -19.79 20.22 7.13
CA PRO A 667 -20.38 21.07 6.10
C PRO A 667 -20.77 22.46 6.62
N ASN A 668 -21.00 22.61 7.92
CA ASN A 668 -21.50 23.84 8.54
C ASN A 668 -20.47 24.55 9.43
N GLY A 669 -19.21 24.10 9.41
CA GLY A 669 -18.18 24.64 10.27
C GLY A 669 -16.89 23.82 10.21
N GLY A 670 -16.22 23.65 11.35
CA GLY A 670 -14.95 22.93 11.45
C GLY A 670 -13.76 23.81 11.17
N ALA A 671 -12.86 23.36 10.29
CA ALA A 671 -11.60 24.02 9.95
C ALA A 671 -11.43 24.27 8.45
N ALA A 672 -10.62 25.28 8.10
CA ALA A 672 -10.18 25.52 6.71
C ALA A 672 -9.04 24.57 6.32
N ALA A 673 -8.15 24.26 7.26
CA ALA A 673 -7.08 23.28 7.14
C ALA A 673 -6.71 22.74 8.52
N VAL A 674 -6.17 21.51 8.54
CA VAL A 674 -5.72 20.86 9.76
C VAL A 674 -4.31 20.31 9.54
N ILE A 675 -3.35 20.67 10.38
CA ILE A 675 -2.04 20.01 10.47
C ILE A 675 -2.11 19.02 11.62
N ALA A 676 -1.98 17.73 11.33
CA ALA A 676 -2.22 16.67 12.29
C ALA A 676 -1.35 15.43 12.04
N PRO A 677 -0.98 14.70 13.11
CA PRO A 677 -0.15 13.49 13.01
C PRO A 677 -0.97 12.24 12.68
N THR A 678 -0.36 11.37 11.88
CA THR A 678 -0.82 10.00 11.64
C THR A 678 -0.14 8.98 12.55
N SER A 679 0.76 9.41 13.43
CA SER A 679 1.50 8.57 14.37
C SER A 679 1.43 9.14 15.79
N ALA A 680 1.85 8.34 16.76
CA ALA A 680 2.25 8.86 18.06
C ALA A 680 3.58 9.62 17.94
N SER A 681 3.80 10.60 18.80
CA SER A 681 5.01 11.42 18.81
C SER A 681 5.34 11.89 20.23
N THR A 682 6.60 12.16 20.49
CA THR A 682 7.06 12.65 21.80
C THR A 682 6.96 14.16 21.89
N LEU A 683 6.85 14.66 23.13
CA LEU A 683 6.81 16.09 23.42
C LEU A 683 8.02 16.84 22.83
N GLY A 684 9.22 16.26 22.89
CA GLY A 684 10.43 16.86 22.35
C GLY A 684 10.41 17.02 20.83
N GLN A 685 9.89 16.01 20.12
CA GLN A 685 9.72 16.06 18.67
C GLN A 685 8.69 17.11 18.26
N GLN A 686 7.55 17.14 18.95
CA GLN A 686 6.48 18.12 18.71
C GLN A 686 6.97 19.56 18.91
N LYS A 687 7.86 19.79 19.89
CA LYS A 687 8.41 21.11 20.15
C LYS A 687 9.13 21.70 18.93
N VAL A 688 9.99 20.92 18.27
CA VAL A 688 10.75 21.42 17.09
C VAL A 688 9.80 21.81 15.97
N LEU A 689 8.74 21.02 15.74
CA LEU A 689 7.72 21.34 14.72
C LEU A 689 6.93 22.59 15.11
N ALA A 690 6.54 22.73 16.40
CA ALA A 690 5.81 23.89 16.91
C ALA A 690 6.61 25.18 16.77
N ASP A 691 7.90 25.16 17.12
CA ASP A 691 8.80 26.30 16.97
C ASP A 691 8.92 26.73 15.50
N GLY A 692 9.12 25.77 14.59
CA GLY A 692 9.15 26.02 13.15
C GLY A 692 7.83 26.56 12.61
N LEU A 693 6.68 26.01 13.02
CA LEU A 693 5.36 26.52 12.62
C LEU A 693 5.13 27.94 13.13
N ALA A 694 5.50 28.25 14.38
CA ALA A 694 5.38 29.62 14.93
C ALA A 694 6.22 30.62 14.12
N GLU A 695 7.45 30.28 13.75
CA GLU A 695 8.30 31.11 12.91
C GLU A 695 7.68 31.31 11.52
N MET A 696 7.27 30.23 10.84
CA MET A 696 6.71 30.34 9.49
C MET A 696 5.37 31.10 9.48
N LEU A 697 4.48 30.85 10.43
CA LEU A 697 3.19 31.55 10.55
C LEU A 697 3.39 33.02 10.92
N SER A 698 4.48 33.40 11.55
CA SER A 698 4.83 34.81 11.87
C SER A 698 5.48 35.53 10.69
N SER A 699 6.09 34.80 9.76
CA SER A 699 6.83 35.40 8.66
C SER A 699 5.89 36.04 7.61
N PRO A 700 6.09 37.32 7.25
CA PRO A 700 5.30 37.98 6.21
C PRO A 700 5.57 37.42 4.79
N ASP A 701 6.65 36.68 4.60
CA ASP A 701 7.03 36.11 3.30
C ASP A 701 6.30 34.77 3.04
N VAL A 702 5.85 34.09 4.08
CA VAL A 702 5.06 32.86 4.00
C VAL A 702 3.60 33.21 3.68
N LYS A 703 3.10 32.77 2.53
CA LYS A 703 1.77 33.13 2.03
C LYS A 703 0.76 32.00 2.12
N THR A 704 1.21 30.75 2.12
CA THR A 704 0.32 29.59 2.11
C THR A 704 0.56 28.68 3.30
N ILE A 705 -0.45 27.90 3.66
CA ILE A 705 -0.34 26.91 4.75
C ILE A 705 0.67 25.80 4.39
N GLY A 706 0.77 25.43 3.12
CA GLY A 706 1.75 24.46 2.64
C GLY A 706 3.19 24.96 2.78
N ASP A 707 3.45 26.24 2.42
CA ASP A 707 4.78 26.84 2.61
C ASP A 707 5.14 26.93 4.10
N ALA A 708 4.15 27.18 4.98
CA ALA A 708 4.36 27.21 6.43
C ALA A 708 4.77 25.83 6.96
N LEU A 709 4.05 24.77 6.57
CA LEU A 709 4.38 23.43 7.01
C LEU A 709 5.72 22.93 6.43
N LEU A 710 5.98 23.17 5.14
CA LEU A 710 7.24 22.78 4.48
C LEU A 710 8.45 23.48 5.13
N GLY A 711 8.31 24.77 5.50
CA GLY A 711 9.33 25.50 6.25
C GLY A 711 9.58 24.88 7.61
N ALA A 712 8.54 24.61 8.39
CA ALA A 712 8.64 23.96 9.70
C ALA A 712 9.24 22.54 9.60
N GLN A 713 8.89 21.77 8.58
CA GLN A 713 9.49 20.44 8.31
C GLN A 713 10.98 20.55 7.96
N SER A 714 11.41 21.63 7.34
CA SER A 714 12.83 21.89 7.09
C SER A 714 13.61 22.09 8.40
N HIS A 715 13.02 22.74 9.42
CA HIS A 715 13.62 22.85 10.75
C HIS A 715 13.79 21.47 11.43
N LEU A 716 12.87 20.54 11.24
CA LEU A 716 13.01 19.16 11.75
C LEU A 716 14.24 18.47 11.17
N VAL A 717 14.48 18.61 9.87
CA VAL A 717 15.66 18.01 9.22
C VAL A 717 16.96 18.61 9.78
N ASP A 718 16.99 19.92 9.99
CA ASP A 718 18.18 20.62 10.49
C ASP A 718 18.47 20.28 11.97
N ALA A 719 17.45 20.24 12.82
CA ALA A 719 17.58 20.02 14.24
C ALA A 719 17.90 18.55 14.61
N ALA A 720 17.36 17.59 13.86
CA ALA A 720 17.45 16.16 14.19
C ALA A 720 18.53 15.40 13.41
N GLY A 721 19.36 16.10 12.61
CA GLY A 721 20.33 15.40 11.75
C GLY A 721 19.67 14.50 10.70
N GLY A 722 18.41 14.78 10.36
CA GLY A 722 17.67 14.08 9.32
C GLY A 722 16.93 12.80 9.73
N THR A 723 16.82 12.48 11.02
CA THR A 723 16.26 11.20 11.48
C THR A 723 14.94 11.32 12.27
N ASN A 724 14.22 12.42 12.12
CA ASN A 724 12.98 12.65 12.87
C ASN A 724 11.75 12.10 12.13
N GLU A 725 11.09 11.07 12.68
CA GLU A 725 9.92 10.42 12.07
C GLU A 725 8.70 11.35 11.95
N ILE A 726 8.55 12.38 12.79
CA ILE A 726 7.44 13.30 12.67
C ILE A 726 7.48 14.13 11.37
N LEU A 727 8.64 14.23 10.72
CA LEU A 727 8.72 14.77 9.35
C LEU A 727 7.78 14.02 8.41
N LEU A 728 7.69 12.69 8.55
CA LEU A 728 6.85 11.85 7.70
C LEU A 728 5.39 11.80 8.14
N THR A 729 5.13 12.01 9.43
CA THR A 729 3.83 11.69 10.02
C THR A 729 2.93 12.89 10.29
N TYR A 730 3.47 14.12 10.27
CA TYR A 730 2.64 15.33 10.33
C TYR A 730 2.19 15.74 8.93
N ASN A 731 0.92 15.54 8.65
CA ASN A 731 0.31 15.79 7.35
C ASN A 731 -0.59 17.02 7.36
N LEU A 732 -0.71 17.69 6.22
CA LEU A 732 -1.67 18.75 5.99
C LEU A 732 -2.96 18.14 5.40
N LEU A 733 -4.03 18.15 6.17
CA LEU A 733 -5.38 17.94 5.67
C LEU A 733 -5.91 19.30 5.22
N GLY A 734 -5.84 19.55 3.91
CA GLY A 734 -6.13 20.85 3.30
C GLY A 734 -5.41 21.05 1.98
N ASP A 735 -5.68 22.16 1.31
CA ASP A 735 -4.98 22.58 0.09
C ASP A 735 -3.64 23.25 0.45
N PRO A 736 -2.48 22.74 0.01
CA PRO A 736 -1.19 23.32 0.34
C PRO A 736 -0.98 24.71 -0.27
N ALA A 737 -1.69 25.05 -1.33
CA ALA A 737 -1.65 26.37 -1.95
C ALA A 737 -2.65 27.36 -1.32
N MET A 738 -3.42 26.96 -0.30
CA MET A 738 -4.38 27.86 0.38
C MET A 738 -3.64 29.01 1.07
N ARG A 739 -4.06 30.25 0.74
CA ARG A 739 -3.51 31.47 1.33
C ARG A 739 -4.00 31.66 2.76
N ILE A 740 -3.06 31.98 3.65
CA ILE A 740 -3.35 32.23 5.08
C ILE A 740 -3.43 33.73 5.42
N ARG A 741 -3.06 34.57 4.44
CA ARG A 741 -3.05 36.04 4.57
C ARG A 741 -3.50 36.69 3.27
#